data_daea059c69435962fdf82c9d07b8388b
#
_entry.id   daea059c69435962fdf82c9d07b8388b
#
_cell.length_a   1.000
_cell.length_b   1.000
_cell.length_c   1.000
_cell.angle_alpha   90.00
_cell.angle_beta   90.00
_cell.angle_gamma   90.00
#
_symmetry.space_group_name_H-M   'P 1'
#
loop_
_entity.id
_entity.type
_entity.pdbx_description
1 polymer ?
#
loop_
_entity_poly.entity_id
_entity_poly.type
_entity_poly.pdbx_seq_one_letter_code
_entity_poly.pdbx_strand_id
1 'polypeptide(L)'
;MDAPITDASLSADSVQASAVFFGQHHQSLSLRIIATAAVVIATMLAAAVAGRTMGLPVVASPGDRHMGSLLLREGQHYVEAPRVATDIDITISGPTSRARVTQIFDNPTNNWVEAIYVNPLPDNAAVDTLKMVIGDRFVIGEIKERVEAKAAYEEAKRSGHKATLIEQERPNIFTSSVANIGPGERVVVQIEYQGPVHRSGSTSSLRVPLVVAPRYNPAPAVQAVDLSRGGSGRANDPVPDRDRITPPVLDPGGEPATNPVAITVHLNAGFPLGEVKSHHHAVTIDAPADDVRIIRLDNHVAPADRDFELTWTPAATAAPSVGLFREHLGNADFVLALVTPPPLGDGERQAPPREMVFVIDNSGSMGGTSIAQAKASLLFALDRLKSNDRFNVIRFDHTMEAVFADTVAGESANITRAKAFVSALQASGGTEMVPPMKAALTDRRGKDSQYLRQVVFLTDGEIGNEQELFDTIAAMRGRSRVFMVGIGSAPNSFLMTRAAEIGRGTYTHIGSVDQVEERMRELIEKLERPIVTGLTASYTGGAIDATPSVLPDLYRGEPIIIAAKLAASDGELEITGIIGNRPWTVTLPVAKAGEAVGVSKLWARRRITDAEMAHRLGQASAEETDQRILGIALEHHLVSRLTSLVAVDATPSRPAGARLTRAQLPLNLPAGWEFDKVFGLERGSNRTPALPPLERRADAANLTTLAAAADGQSAGVTLPKTATDAALKLTAGFVLLALSLLLVAGRLPRHDRAR
;
A
#
# COMPACT_ATOMS: atom_id res chain seq x y z
N MET A 1 18.26 80.38 1.40
CA MET A 1 17.81 80.76 0.07
C MET A 1 17.23 79.49 -0.53
N ASP A 2 16.05 79.23 -0.17
CA ASP A 2 14.77 79.38 -0.88
C ASP A 2 14.65 78.47 -2.10
N ALA A 3 13.90 77.52 -1.91
CA ALA A 3 12.69 76.87 -2.48
C ALA A 3 12.53 76.92 -4.03
N PRO A 4 11.62 76.19 -4.67
CA PRO A 4 10.45 75.52 -4.11
C PRO A 4 10.21 74.01 -4.62
N ILE A 5 9.31 73.42 -3.89
CA ILE A 5 8.53 72.22 -4.13
C ILE A 5 7.67 72.39 -5.40
N THR A 6 7.62 71.40 -6.28
CA THR A 6 6.51 71.27 -7.23
C THR A 6 5.87 69.89 -7.06
N ASP A 7 4.63 69.93 -6.62
CA ASP A 7 3.61 68.90 -6.64
C ASP A 7 3.47 68.26 -8.03
N ALA A 8 3.49 66.94 -8.09
CA ALA A 8 2.99 66.19 -9.24
C ALA A 8 1.92 65.22 -8.72
N SER A 9 0.68 65.67 -8.77
CA SER A 9 -0.52 64.86 -8.59
C SER A 9 -0.58 63.79 -9.69
N LEU A 10 -0.28 62.56 -9.34
CA LEU A 10 -0.59 61.40 -10.18
C LEU A 10 -2.07 61.05 -9.98
N SER A 11 -2.82 61.17 -11.06
CA SER A 11 -4.26 60.96 -11.11
C SER A 11 -4.64 59.51 -10.78
N ALA A 12 -5.72 59.34 -10.02
CA ALA A 12 -6.29 58.09 -9.53
C ALA A 12 -6.81 57.16 -10.63
N ASP A 13 -6.79 57.56 -11.89
CA ASP A 13 -7.37 56.81 -13.00
C ASP A 13 -6.49 55.68 -13.55
N SER A 14 -5.17 55.67 -13.28
CA SER A 14 -4.28 54.60 -13.77
C SER A 14 -4.27 53.34 -12.88
N VAL A 15 -4.74 53.43 -11.65
CA VAL A 15 -4.77 52.28 -10.70
C VAL A 15 -6.06 51.47 -10.86
N GLN A 16 -7.17 52.09 -11.30
CA GLN A 16 -8.43 51.40 -11.55
C GLN A 16 -8.41 50.54 -12.84
N ALA A 17 -7.67 50.96 -13.87
CA ALA A 17 -7.57 50.20 -15.12
C ALA A 17 -6.79 48.90 -14.98
N SER A 18 -5.78 48.86 -14.12
CA SER A 18 -4.99 47.61 -13.86
C SER A 18 -5.73 46.59 -12.99
N ALA A 19 -6.55 47.05 -12.06
CA ALA A 19 -7.33 46.14 -11.19
C ALA A 19 -8.50 45.47 -11.94
N VAL A 20 -9.10 46.13 -12.92
CA VAL A 20 -10.20 45.60 -13.73
C VAL A 20 -9.66 44.53 -14.75
N PHE A 21 -8.43 44.69 -15.26
CA PHE A 21 -7.86 43.73 -16.22
C PHE A 21 -7.42 42.42 -15.54
N PHE A 22 -6.92 42.46 -14.31
CA PHE A 22 -6.60 41.25 -13.54
C PHE A 22 -7.84 40.52 -13.03
N GLY A 23 -8.91 41.23 -12.68
CA GLY A 23 -10.16 40.63 -12.21
C GLY A 23 -10.91 39.85 -13.30
N GLN A 24 -10.87 40.33 -14.56
CA GLN A 24 -11.57 39.64 -15.67
C GLN A 24 -10.85 38.38 -16.17
N HIS A 25 -9.52 38.28 -16.08
CA HIS A 25 -8.80 37.09 -16.46
C HIS A 25 -8.95 35.95 -15.43
N HIS A 26 -9.02 36.25 -14.13
CA HIS A 26 -9.29 35.24 -13.11
C HIS A 26 -10.74 34.75 -13.11
N GLN A 27 -11.71 35.60 -13.42
CA GLN A 27 -13.12 35.17 -13.55
C GLN A 27 -13.35 34.30 -14.81
N SER A 28 -12.64 34.58 -15.90
CA SER A 28 -12.76 33.73 -17.12
C SER A 28 -12.09 32.38 -16.99
N LEU A 29 -11.02 32.27 -16.22
CA LEU A 29 -10.34 30.99 -15.95
C LEU A 29 -11.14 30.10 -14.99
N SER A 30 -11.67 30.70 -13.91
CA SER A 30 -12.54 29.97 -12.97
C SER A 30 -13.88 29.56 -13.61
N LEU A 31 -14.50 30.41 -14.46
CA LEU A 31 -15.68 30.00 -15.21
C LEU A 31 -15.39 28.88 -16.24
N ARG A 32 -14.24 28.89 -16.88
CA ARG A 32 -13.85 27.81 -17.81
C ARG A 32 -13.58 26.49 -17.08
N ILE A 33 -12.94 26.53 -15.92
CA ILE A 33 -12.73 25.35 -15.08
C ILE A 33 -14.05 24.84 -14.54
N ILE A 34 -14.95 25.70 -14.09
CA ILE A 34 -16.29 25.31 -13.62
C ILE A 34 -17.13 24.78 -14.78
N ALA A 35 -17.05 25.40 -15.98
CA ALA A 35 -17.77 24.93 -17.15
C ALA A 35 -17.24 23.57 -17.65
N THR A 36 -15.92 23.33 -17.59
CA THR A 36 -15.33 22.03 -17.97
C THR A 36 -15.70 20.96 -16.95
N ALA A 37 -15.64 21.28 -15.66
CA ALA A 37 -16.10 20.38 -14.59
C ALA A 37 -17.61 20.08 -14.72
N ALA A 38 -18.44 21.07 -15.03
CA ALA A 38 -19.87 20.90 -15.24
C ALA A 38 -20.19 20.04 -16.47
N VAL A 39 -19.42 20.16 -17.56
CA VAL A 39 -19.57 19.30 -18.76
C VAL A 39 -19.14 17.87 -18.48
N VAL A 40 -18.05 17.65 -17.75
CA VAL A 40 -17.62 16.30 -17.32
C VAL A 40 -18.64 15.68 -16.37
N ILE A 41 -19.18 16.45 -15.43
CA ILE A 41 -20.24 16.00 -14.52
C ILE A 41 -21.54 15.73 -15.29
N ALA A 42 -21.91 16.58 -16.26
CA ALA A 42 -23.11 16.40 -17.07
C ALA A 42 -23.00 15.19 -18.02
N THR A 43 -21.82 14.91 -18.59
CA THR A 43 -21.59 13.70 -19.39
C THR A 43 -21.59 12.46 -18.53
N MET A 44 -21.05 12.51 -17.31
CA MET A 44 -21.15 11.40 -16.36
C MET A 44 -22.58 11.19 -15.83
N LEU A 45 -23.36 12.26 -15.60
CA LEU A 45 -24.78 12.18 -15.27
C LEU A 45 -25.63 11.66 -16.43
N ALA A 46 -25.35 12.08 -17.67
CA ALA A 46 -26.06 11.57 -18.86
C ALA A 46 -25.80 10.07 -19.09
N ALA A 47 -24.57 9.59 -18.85
CA ALA A 47 -24.25 8.17 -18.86
C ALA A 47 -24.94 7.41 -17.72
N ALA A 48 -25.07 8.02 -16.53
CA ALA A 48 -25.78 7.44 -15.39
C ALA A 48 -27.31 7.41 -15.58
N VAL A 49 -27.88 8.39 -16.29
CA VAL A 49 -29.32 8.44 -16.59
C VAL A 49 -29.66 7.46 -17.75
N ALA A 50 -28.79 7.32 -18.75
CA ALA A 50 -28.97 6.33 -19.82
C ALA A 50 -28.91 4.88 -19.30
N GLY A 51 -28.18 4.61 -18.21
CA GLY A 51 -28.14 3.32 -17.54
C GLY A 51 -29.37 3.01 -16.64
N ARG A 52 -30.24 4.00 -16.38
CA ARG A 52 -31.39 3.84 -15.46
C ARG A 52 -32.71 3.42 -16.10
N THR A 53 -32.74 3.22 -17.39
CA THR A 53 -33.99 2.83 -18.10
C THR A 53 -34.07 1.35 -18.48
N MET A 54 -33.23 0.48 -17.92
CA MET A 54 -33.36 -0.97 -18.14
C MET A 54 -33.52 -1.74 -16.84
N GLY A 55 -34.69 -2.27 -16.68
CA GLY A 55 -35.02 -3.59 -16.15
C GLY A 55 -34.70 -3.88 -14.69
N LEU A 56 -35.73 -4.33 -13.98
CA LEU A 56 -35.64 -5.11 -12.75
C LEU A 56 -34.44 -6.07 -12.74
N PRO A 57 -33.79 -6.33 -11.62
CA PRO A 57 -32.67 -7.26 -11.56
C PRO A 57 -33.16 -8.64 -12.02
N VAL A 58 -32.78 -9.00 -13.22
CA VAL A 58 -32.95 -10.37 -13.69
C VAL A 58 -31.98 -11.21 -12.89
N VAL A 59 -32.48 -12.28 -12.30
CA VAL A 59 -31.68 -13.34 -11.69
C VAL A 59 -30.70 -13.82 -12.78
N ALA A 60 -29.45 -13.37 -12.70
CA ALA A 60 -28.43 -13.77 -13.65
C ALA A 60 -28.16 -15.26 -13.47
N SER A 61 -28.36 -16.03 -14.51
CA SER A 61 -27.85 -17.39 -14.59
C SER A 61 -26.30 -17.30 -14.81
N PRO A 62 -25.50 -18.32 -14.45
CA PRO A 62 -24.05 -18.31 -14.66
C PRO A 62 -23.60 -18.04 -16.11
N GLY A 63 -24.54 -18.00 -17.08
CA GLY A 63 -24.30 -17.70 -18.49
C GLY A 63 -24.45 -16.22 -18.90
N ASP A 64 -25.10 -15.37 -18.08
CA ASP A 64 -25.32 -13.95 -18.38
C ASP A 64 -24.24 -13.07 -17.72
N ARG A 65 -23.01 -13.18 -18.20
CA ARG A 65 -21.86 -12.46 -17.63
C ARG A 65 -21.70 -11.08 -18.25
N HIS A 66 -21.88 -10.03 -17.47
CA HIS A 66 -21.33 -8.72 -17.79
C HIS A 66 -19.88 -8.67 -17.29
N MET A 67 -18.94 -8.22 -18.12
CA MET A 67 -17.52 -8.11 -17.72
C MET A 67 -17.38 -7.31 -16.42
N GLY A 68 -16.77 -7.91 -15.40
CA GLY A 68 -16.46 -7.27 -14.13
C GLY A 68 -17.48 -7.45 -12.99
N SER A 69 -18.48 -8.34 -13.12
CA SER A 69 -19.41 -8.64 -12.04
C SER A 69 -18.94 -9.82 -11.21
N LEU A 70 -18.78 -9.62 -9.90
CA LEU A 70 -18.64 -10.71 -8.93
C LEU A 70 -20.06 -11.15 -8.50
N LEU A 71 -20.34 -12.45 -8.55
CA LEU A 71 -21.62 -12.99 -8.14
C LEU A 71 -21.49 -13.71 -6.78
N LEU A 72 -22.20 -13.22 -5.77
CA LEU A 72 -22.35 -13.90 -4.49
C LEU A 72 -23.55 -14.86 -4.56
N ARG A 73 -23.36 -16.10 -4.12
CA ARG A 73 -24.44 -17.06 -4.03
C ARG A 73 -25.27 -16.84 -2.76
N GLU A 74 -26.51 -16.42 -2.91
CA GLU A 74 -27.46 -16.28 -1.82
C GLU A 74 -28.59 -17.38 -1.96
N GLY A 75 -28.42 -18.52 -1.29
CA GLY A 75 -29.29 -19.68 -1.44
C GLY A 75 -29.18 -20.32 -2.83
N GLN A 76 -30.25 -20.28 -3.63
CA GLN A 76 -30.30 -20.78 -5.02
C GLN A 76 -30.11 -19.65 -6.07
N HIS A 77 -29.93 -18.41 -5.63
CA HIS A 77 -29.81 -17.24 -6.50
C HIS A 77 -28.40 -16.65 -6.42
N TYR A 78 -27.99 -16.00 -7.49
CA TYR A 78 -26.75 -15.23 -7.54
C TYR A 78 -27.09 -13.75 -7.48
N VAL A 79 -26.42 -13.02 -6.58
CA VAL A 79 -26.56 -11.57 -6.39
C VAL A 79 -25.24 -10.93 -6.74
N GLU A 80 -25.28 -9.82 -7.47
CA GLU A 80 -24.07 -9.06 -7.81
C GLU A 80 -23.46 -8.47 -6.53
N ALA A 81 -22.15 -8.69 -6.32
CA ALA A 81 -21.43 -8.18 -5.16
C ALA A 81 -21.21 -6.67 -5.24
N PRO A 82 -21.06 -5.99 -4.11
CA PRO A 82 -20.52 -4.63 -4.09
C PRO A 82 -19.17 -4.55 -4.83
N ARG A 83 -18.92 -3.42 -5.49
CA ARG A 83 -17.71 -3.19 -6.30
C ARG A 83 -16.91 -2.06 -5.72
N VAL A 84 -15.60 -2.07 -5.99
CA VAL A 84 -14.71 -0.96 -5.76
C VAL A 84 -13.98 -0.62 -7.06
N ALA A 85 -13.78 0.67 -7.32
CA ALA A 85 -12.85 1.19 -8.31
C ALA A 85 -11.96 2.22 -7.63
N THR A 86 -10.70 2.29 -8.05
CA THR A 86 -9.70 3.13 -7.41
C THR A 86 -9.09 4.10 -8.43
N ASP A 87 -8.97 5.37 -8.04
CA ASP A 87 -8.22 6.39 -8.78
C ASP A 87 -7.11 6.93 -7.89
N ILE A 88 -5.87 6.90 -8.39
CA ILE A 88 -4.67 7.32 -7.66
C ILE A 88 -4.03 8.48 -8.39
N ASP A 89 -4.03 9.64 -7.74
CA ASP A 89 -3.37 10.85 -8.23
C ASP A 89 -2.16 11.14 -7.34
N ILE A 90 -0.96 11.20 -7.92
CA ILE A 90 0.29 11.32 -7.19
C ILE A 90 1.05 12.56 -7.66
N THR A 91 1.41 13.43 -6.72
CA THR A 91 2.33 14.54 -6.96
C THR A 91 3.68 14.23 -6.33
N ILE A 92 4.73 14.20 -7.13
CA ILE A 92 6.12 14.07 -6.70
C ILE A 92 6.75 15.46 -6.72
N SER A 93 7.38 15.84 -5.60
CA SER A 93 8.09 17.11 -5.46
C SER A 93 9.47 16.84 -4.85
N GLY A 94 10.47 16.72 -5.71
CA GLY A 94 11.82 16.35 -5.30
C GLY A 94 11.86 15.00 -4.54
N PRO A 95 12.21 15.00 -3.23
CA PRO A 95 12.37 13.77 -2.45
C PRO A 95 11.08 13.23 -1.85
N THR A 96 9.95 13.91 -2.02
CA THR A 96 8.68 13.55 -1.40
C THR A 96 7.58 13.30 -2.43
N SER A 97 6.61 12.47 -2.07
CA SER A 97 5.41 12.22 -2.87
C SER A 97 4.17 12.38 -2.02
N ARG A 98 3.14 13.05 -2.54
CA ARG A 98 1.79 13.11 -1.97
C ARG A 98 0.85 12.35 -2.87
N ALA A 99 0.19 11.34 -2.35
CA ALA A 99 -0.76 10.54 -3.09
C ALA A 99 -2.17 10.76 -2.54
N ARG A 100 -3.13 10.88 -3.46
CA ARG A 100 -4.56 10.89 -3.21
C ARG A 100 -5.15 9.63 -3.81
N VAL A 101 -5.72 8.78 -2.98
CA VAL A 101 -6.37 7.54 -3.37
C VAL A 101 -7.87 7.71 -3.20
N THR A 102 -8.60 7.71 -4.30
CA THR A 102 -10.05 7.85 -4.35
C THR A 102 -10.66 6.48 -4.64
N GLN A 103 -11.45 5.96 -3.71
CA GLN A 103 -12.14 4.68 -3.82
C GLN A 103 -13.63 4.91 -4.00
N ILE A 104 -14.20 4.29 -5.01
CA ILE A 104 -15.61 4.37 -5.35
C ILE A 104 -16.26 3.04 -4.98
N PHE A 105 -17.04 3.03 -3.90
CA PHE A 105 -17.82 1.88 -3.46
C PHE A 105 -19.22 1.94 -4.07
N ASP A 106 -19.57 0.95 -4.88
CA ASP A 106 -20.86 0.85 -5.55
C ASP A 106 -21.63 -0.36 -5.02
N ASN A 107 -22.84 -0.14 -4.53
CA ASN A 107 -23.70 -1.19 -4.05
C ASN A 107 -24.81 -1.49 -5.06
N PRO A 108 -24.61 -2.45 -5.98
CA PRO A 108 -25.64 -2.80 -6.98
C PRO A 108 -26.79 -3.62 -6.40
N THR A 109 -26.72 -4.04 -5.14
CA THR A 109 -27.71 -4.91 -4.49
C THR A 109 -28.95 -4.14 -4.03
N ASN A 110 -30.02 -4.88 -3.70
CA ASN A 110 -31.22 -4.32 -3.10
C ASN A 110 -31.17 -4.23 -1.55
N ASN A 111 -30.01 -4.54 -0.95
CA ASN A 111 -29.81 -4.55 0.49
C ASN A 111 -28.93 -3.38 0.93
N TRP A 112 -29.05 -2.97 2.18
CA TRP A 112 -28.08 -2.11 2.82
C TRP A 112 -26.78 -2.88 3.08
N VAL A 113 -25.64 -2.29 2.76
CA VAL A 113 -24.34 -2.97 2.79
C VAL A 113 -23.34 -2.22 3.66
N GLU A 114 -22.55 -2.97 4.43
CA GLU A 114 -21.25 -2.58 4.95
C GLU A 114 -20.20 -3.20 4.03
N ALA A 115 -19.46 -2.36 3.30
CA ALA A 115 -18.37 -2.79 2.44
C ALA A 115 -17.05 -2.72 3.20
N ILE A 116 -16.22 -3.76 3.08
CA ILE A 116 -14.88 -3.83 3.67
C ILE A 116 -13.91 -4.14 2.55
N TYR A 117 -12.91 -3.29 2.42
CA TYR A 117 -11.86 -3.42 1.42
C TYR A 117 -10.48 -3.31 2.06
N VAL A 118 -9.59 -4.24 1.73
CA VAL A 118 -8.20 -4.23 2.20
C VAL A 118 -7.34 -3.55 1.16
N ASN A 119 -6.68 -2.47 1.56
CA ASN A 119 -5.85 -1.63 0.69
C ASN A 119 -4.37 -1.87 0.96
N PRO A 120 -3.57 -2.18 -0.04
CA PRO A 120 -2.12 -2.02 0.08
C PRO A 120 -1.75 -0.54 -0.01
N LEU A 121 -0.84 -0.09 0.85
CA LEU A 121 -0.18 1.20 0.75
C LEU A 121 1.33 1.00 0.95
N PRO A 122 2.19 1.94 0.53
CA PRO A 122 3.61 1.86 0.86
C PRO A 122 3.83 1.74 2.37
N ASP A 123 4.78 0.92 2.80
CA ASP A 123 5.05 0.62 4.22
C ASP A 123 5.47 1.86 5.05
N ASN A 124 6.01 2.86 4.37
CA ASN A 124 6.41 4.15 4.94
C ASN A 124 5.38 5.27 4.69
N ALA A 125 4.18 4.96 4.19
CA ALA A 125 3.12 5.93 3.95
C ALA A 125 2.65 6.58 5.27
N ALA A 126 2.68 7.91 5.32
CA ALA A 126 2.12 8.72 6.38
C ALA A 126 0.67 9.10 5.99
N VAL A 127 -0.29 8.25 6.34
CA VAL A 127 -1.71 8.44 6.04
C VAL A 127 -2.29 9.44 7.03
N ASP A 128 -2.82 10.56 6.54
CA ASP A 128 -3.21 11.69 7.39
C ASP A 128 -4.56 12.34 7.03
N THR A 129 -5.19 11.93 5.94
CA THR A 129 -6.44 12.56 5.48
C THR A 129 -7.45 11.49 5.07
N LEU A 130 -8.69 11.67 5.53
CA LEU A 130 -9.87 10.92 5.11
C LEU A 130 -10.98 11.90 4.73
N LYS A 131 -11.59 11.66 3.57
CA LYS A 131 -12.77 12.39 3.10
C LYS A 131 -13.79 11.40 2.55
N MET A 132 -15.00 11.42 3.07
CA MET A 132 -16.12 10.64 2.54
C MET A 132 -17.05 11.56 1.77
N VAL A 133 -17.38 11.21 0.51
CA VAL A 133 -18.29 11.99 -0.36
C VAL A 133 -19.56 11.20 -0.60
N ILE A 134 -20.71 11.86 -0.39
CA ILE A 134 -22.06 11.27 -0.49
C ILE A 134 -22.91 12.25 -1.29
N GLY A 135 -23.09 11.98 -2.59
CA GLY A 135 -23.73 12.93 -3.51
C GLY A 135 -22.94 14.25 -3.51
N ASP A 136 -23.61 15.38 -3.20
CA ASP A 136 -23.01 16.72 -3.17
C ASP A 136 -22.36 17.09 -1.82
N ARG A 137 -22.44 16.21 -0.82
CA ARG A 137 -21.89 16.44 0.53
C ARG A 137 -20.59 15.70 0.73
N PHE A 138 -19.73 16.24 1.58
CA PHE A 138 -18.53 15.56 2.03
C PHE A 138 -18.37 15.67 3.55
N VAL A 139 -17.77 14.65 4.13
CA VAL A 139 -17.42 14.57 5.54
C VAL A 139 -15.90 14.38 5.63
N ILE A 140 -15.25 15.27 6.38
CA ILE A 140 -13.81 15.16 6.67
C ILE A 140 -13.66 14.22 7.87
N GLY A 141 -12.76 13.25 7.77
CA GLY A 141 -12.46 12.32 8.85
C GLY A 141 -11.59 12.95 9.92
N GLU A 142 -11.76 12.49 11.15
CA GLU A 142 -10.97 12.86 12.31
C GLU A 142 -10.03 11.71 12.67
N ILE A 143 -8.80 12.06 13.07
CA ILE A 143 -7.89 11.10 13.68
C ILE A 143 -8.25 10.91 15.15
N LYS A 144 -8.40 9.67 15.58
CA LYS A 144 -8.73 9.29 16.95
C LYS A 144 -7.92 8.08 17.38
N GLU A 145 -7.83 7.84 18.67
CA GLU A 145 -7.37 6.56 19.17
C GLU A 145 -8.21 5.42 18.56
N ARG A 146 -7.54 4.32 18.19
CA ARG A 146 -8.16 3.24 17.41
C ARG A 146 -9.45 2.70 18.03
N VAL A 147 -9.45 2.53 19.37
CA VAL A 147 -10.64 2.03 20.10
C VAL A 147 -11.79 3.03 20.03
N GLU A 148 -11.49 4.31 20.21
CA GLU A 148 -12.49 5.40 20.12
C GLU A 148 -13.05 5.55 18.71
N ALA A 149 -12.16 5.56 17.68
CA ALA A 149 -12.57 5.64 16.27
C ALA A 149 -13.50 4.48 15.90
N LYS A 150 -13.15 3.25 16.33
CA LYS A 150 -13.97 2.06 16.11
C LYS A 150 -15.31 2.13 16.83
N ALA A 151 -15.34 2.60 18.07
CA ALA A 151 -16.58 2.79 18.81
C ALA A 151 -17.51 3.80 18.10
N ALA A 152 -16.96 4.92 17.62
CA ALA A 152 -17.71 5.94 16.86
C ALA A 152 -18.29 5.36 15.54
N TYR A 153 -17.48 4.58 14.81
CA TYR A 153 -17.91 3.90 13.59
C TYR A 153 -19.04 2.88 13.86
N GLU A 154 -18.88 2.02 14.87
CA GLU A 154 -19.88 1.01 15.21
C GLU A 154 -21.20 1.62 15.72
N GLU A 155 -21.13 2.75 16.45
CA GLU A 155 -22.32 3.50 16.86
C GLU A 155 -23.05 4.10 15.65
N ALA A 156 -22.31 4.77 14.76
CA ALA A 156 -22.87 5.33 13.54
C ALA A 156 -23.53 4.25 12.66
N LYS A 157 -22.85 3.11 12.52
CA LYS A 157 -23.35 1.94 11.78
C LYS A 157 -24.68 1.43 12.37
N ARG A 158 -24.77 1.28 13.70
CA ARG A 158 -25.99 0.81 14.39
C ARG A 158 -27.14 1.80 14.26
N SER A 159 -26.87 3.09 14.41
CA SER A 159 -27.86 4.16 14.33
C SER A 159 -28.26 4.54 12.89
N GLY A 160 -27.70 3.86 11.87
CA GLY A 160 -28.07 4.03 10.47
C GLY A 160 -27.37 5.21 9.78
N HIS A 161 -26.36 5.82 10.40
CA HIS A 161 -25.54 6.86 9.79
C HIS A 161 -24.49 6.25 8.86
N LYS A 162 -24.20 6.90 7.72
CA LYS A 162 -23.06 6.53 6.92
C LYS A 162 -21.78 6.85 7.67
N ALA A 163 -20.85 5.89 7.66
CA ALA A 163 -19.58 6.06 8.32
C ALA A 163 -18.47 5.35 7.54
N THR A 164 -17.29 5.92 7.58
CA THR A 164 -16.06 5.31 7.04
C THR A 164 -15.02 5.25 8.14
N LEU A 165 -14.34 4.09 8.24
CA LEU A 165 -13.24 3.85 9.17
C LEU A 165 -12.03 3.36 8.38
N ILE A 166 -10.87 4.01 8.58
CA ILE A 166 -9.58 3.59 8.03
C ILE A 166 -8.70 3.11 9.17
N GLU A 167 -8.35 1.84 9.15
CA GLU A 167 -7.49 1.20 10.15
C GLU A 167 -6.20 0.67 9.50
N GLN A 168 -5.08 0.76 10.20
CA GLN A 168 -3.82 0.12 9.84
C GLN A 168 -3.74 -1.27 10.48
N GLU A 169 -3.67 -2.31 9.67
CA GLU A 169 -3.49 -3.70 10.13
C GLU A 169 -2.02 -4.09 10.18
N ARG A 170 -1.29 -3.67 9.18
CA ARG A 170 0.17 -3.73 9.04
C ARG A 170 0.65 -2.39 8.48
N PRO A 171 1.92 -2.04 8.60
CA PRO A 171 2.44 -0.79 8.02
C PRO A 171 2.12 -0.60 6.53
N ASN A 172 1.95 -1.70 5.78
CA ASN A 172 1.60 -1.71 4.36
C ASN A 172 0.18 -2.24 4.06
N ILE A 173 -0.64 -2.56 5.07
CA ILE A 173 -2.01 -3.05 4.90
C ILE A 173 -2.98 -2.18 5.69
N PHE A 174 -3.94 -1.60 4.99
CA PHE A 174 -5.00 -0.80 5.57
C PHE A 174 -6.35 -1.38 5.23
N THR A 175 -7.32 -1.20 6.13
CA THR A 175 -8.70 -1.61 5.91
C THR A 175 -9.58 -0.38 5.83
N SER A 176 -10.34 -0.26 4.74
CA SER A 176 -11.41 0.72 4.57
C SER A 176 -12.74 0.02 4.84
N SER A 177 -13.46 0.45 5.88
CA SER A 177 -14.81 -0.02 6.20
C SER A 177 -15.80 1.10 5.94
N VAL A 178 -16.82 0.85 5.11
CA VAL A 178 -17.87 1.83 4.75
C VAL A 178 -19.23 1.26 5.09
N ALA A 179 -19.91 1.87 6.08
CA ALA A 179 -21.19 1.40 6.59
C ALA A 179 -22.38 2.13 5.95
N ASN A 180 -23.51 1.40 5.89
CA ASN A 180 -24.81 1.92 5.49
C ASN A 180 -24.87 2.49 4.07
N ILE A 181 -24.25 1.78 3.12
CA ILE A 181 -24.39 2.04 1.68
C ILE A 181 -25.77 1.50 1.27
N GLY A 182 -26.66 2.39 0.79
CA GLY A 182 -28.01 2.03 0.39
C GLY A 182 -28.08 1.23 -0.91
N PRO A 183 -29.25 0.63 -1.22
CA PRO A 183 -29.48 -0.04 -2.49
C PRO A 183 -29.23 0.86 -3.70
N GLY A 184 -28.39 0.44 -4.65
CA GLY A 184 -28.04 1.20 -5.84
C GLY A 184 -27.24 2.48 -5.56
N GLU A 185 -26.69 2.64 -4.35
CA GLU A 185 -25.98 3.83 -3.94
C GLU A 185 -24.48 3.70 -4.16
N ARG A 186 -23.85 4.85 -4.39
CA ARG A 186 -22.40 5.02 -4.52
C ARG A 186 -21.87 5.91 -3.39
N VAL A 187 -20.80 5.47 -2.73
CA VAL A 187 -20.06 6.24 -1.73
C VAL A 187 -18.61 6.36 -2.20
N VAL A 188 -18.06 7.56 -2.15
CA VAL A 188 -16.67 7.82 -2.49
C VAL A 188 -15.88 8.06 -1.21
N VAL A 189 -14.78 7.33 -1.06
CA VAL A 189 -13.82 7.48 0.04
C VAL A 189 -12.49 7.94 -0.54
N GLN A 190 -11.99 9.05 -0.05
CA GLN A 190 -10.70 9.60 -0.46
C GLN A 190 -9.77 9.60 0.74
N ILE A 191 -8.61 8.97 0.60
CA ILE A 191 -7.52 9.01 1.58
C ILE A 191 -6.29 9.66 0.94
N GLU A 192 -5.51 10.36 1.76
CA GLU A 192 -4.25 10.90 1.28
C GLU A 192 -3.10 10.46 2.20
N TYR A 193 -1.93 10.27 1.58
CA TYR A 193 -0.72 9.96 2.32
C TYR A 193 0.50 10.66 1.73
N GLN A 194 1.49 10.89 2.59
CA GLN A 194 2.81 11.37 2.24
C GLN A 194 3.79 10.20 2.24
N GLY A 195 4.69 10.14 1.25
CA GLY A 195 5.74 9.13 1.14
C GLY A 195 7.08 9.71 0.70
N PRO A 196 8.21 9.09 1.01
CA PRO A 196 9.50 9.45 0.43
C PRO A 196 9.64 8.87 -0.98
N VAL A 197 10.42 9.54 -1.82
CA VAL A 197 10.93 8.99 -3.07
C VAL A 197 12.16 8.14 -2.76
N HIS A 198 12.17 6.90 -3.24
CA HIS A 198 13.34 6.04 -3.10
C HIS A 198 14.38 6.39 -4.16
N ARG A 199 15.67 6.27 -3.80
CA ARG A 199 16.77 6.53 -4.73
C ARG A 199 17.86 5.45 -4.62
N SER A 200 18.28 4.93 -5.77
CA SER A 200 19.42 4.01 -5.87
C SER A 200 20.34 4.50 -6.98
N GLY A 201 21.59 4.86 -6.65
CA GLY A 201 22.50 5.50 -7.58
C GLY A 201 21.99 6.84 -8.11
N SER A 202 21.94 6.95 -9.41
CA SER A 202 21.32 8.08 -10.12
C SER A 202 19.83 7.90 -10.34
N THR A 203 19.28 6.72 -10.11
CA THR A 203 17.88 6.37 -10.38
C THR A 203 17.02 6.67 -9.17
N SER A 204 15.99 7.46 -9.38
CA SER A 204 14.89 7.66 -8.43
C SER A 204 13.73 6.74 -8.79
N SER A 205 12.97 6.28 -7.81
CA SER A 205 11.83 5.39 -8.04
C SER A 205 10.65 5.68 -7.11
N LEU A 206 9.47 5.44 -7.64
CA LEU A 206 8.21 5.40 -6.91
C LEU A 206 7.56 4.05 -7.15
N ARG A 207 7.22 3.33 -6.08
CA ARG A 207 6.45 2.10 -6.13
C ARG A 207 5.14 2.29 -5.40
N VAL A 208 4.03 1.95 -6.06
CA VAL A 208 2.68 2.00 -5.52
C VAL A 208 2.13 0.59 -5.50
N PRO A 209 1.96 -0.02 -4.33
CA PRO A 209 1.36 -1.34 -4.23
C PRO A 209 -0.13 -1.26 -4.60
N LEU A 210 -0.60 -2.19 -5.44
CA LEU A 210 -2.00 -2.24 -5.90
C LEU A 210 -2.72 -3.50 -5.42
N VAL A 211 -2.01 -4.51 -4.95
CA VAL A 211 -2.57 -5.78 -4.50
C VAL A 211 -1.90 -6.24 -3.21
N VAL A 212 -2.68 -6.90 -2.34
CA VAL A 212 -2.16 -7.64 -1.19
C VAL A 212 -2.16 -9.12 -1.56
N ALA A 213 -1.00 -9.70 -1.63
CA ALA A 213 -0.86 -11.12 -1.91
C ALA A 213 -1.38 -11.99 -0.75
N PRO A 214 -1.93 -13.18 -1.04
CA PRO A 214 -2.29 -14.16 -0.02
C PRO A 214 -1.09 -14.53 0.85
N ARG A 215 -1.25 -14.47 2.18
CA ARG A 215 -0.17 -14.72 3.13
C ARG A 215 -0.19 -16.14 3.66
N TYR A 216 0.96 -16.77 3.73
CA TYR A 216 1.12 -18.00 4.46
C TYR A 216 1.03 -17.73 5.97
N ASN A 217 0.10 -18.39 6.64
CA ASN A 217 -0.07 -18.29 8.08
C ASN A 217 0.29 -19.64 8.72
N PRO A 218 1.38 -19.73 9.49
CA PRO A 218 1.73 -20.96 10.21
C PRO A 218 0.56 -21.44 11.07
N ALA A 219 0.36 -22.75 11.17
CA ALA A 219 -0.64 -23.32 12.05
C ALA A 219 -0.33 -22.95 13.51
N PRO A 220 -1.36 -22.66 14.36
CA PRO A 220 -1.14 -22.46 15.77
C PRO A 220 -0.44 -23.67 16.37
N ALA A 221 0.61 -23.45 17.19
CA ALA A 221 1.25 -24.54 17.89
C ALA A 221 0.22 -25.21 18.82
N VAL A 222 -0.10 -26.47 18.55
CA VAL A 222 -0.98 -27.26 19.42
C VAL A 222 -0.18 -27.58 20.69
N GLN A 223 -0.39 -26.80 21.76
CA GLN A 223 0.11 -27.18 23.07
C GLN A 223 -0.77 -28.33 23.59
N ALA A 224 -0.14 -29.49 23.83
CA ALA A 224 -0.78 -30.55 24.55
C ALA A 224 -1.15 -30.03 25.97
N VAL A 225 -2.43 -29.81 26.22
CA VAL A 225 -2.91 -29.37 27.53
C VAL A 225 -2.94 -30.58 28.43
N ASP A 226 -2.10 -30.61 29.46
CA ASP A 226 -2.20 -31.58 30.53
C ASP A 226 -3.44 -31.26 31.39
N LEU A 227 -4.55 -31.88 31.06
CA LEU A 227 -5.84 -31.74 31.76
C LEU A 227 -5.78 -32.15 33.25
N SER A 228 -4.70 -32.82 33.69
CA SER A 228 -4.56 -33.28 35.07
C SER A 228 -4.21 -32.15 36.07
N ARG A 229 -3.82 -30.97 35.61
CA ARG A 229 -3.38 -29.83 36.45
C ARG A 229 -4.17 -28.52 36.22
N GLY A 230 -5.34 -28.54 35.62
CA GLY A 230 -6.21 -27.39 35.52
C GLY A 230 -5.63 -26.18 34.74
N GLY A 231 -4.70 -26.43 33.81
CA GLY A 231 -4.05 -25.40 33.03
C GLY A 231 -4.91 -24.96 31.87
N SER A 232 -5.39 -23.72 31.88
CA SER A 232 -5.90 -23.01 30.71
C SER A 232 -4.72 -22.61 29.81
N GLY A 233 -4.25 -23.55 28.96
CA GLY A 233 -3.26 -23.24 27.93
C GLY A 233 -3.90 -22.35 26.85
N ARG A 234 -3.58 -21.07 26.81
CA ARG A 234 -3.80 -20.25 25.62
C ARG A 234 -2.85 -20.77 24.55
N ALA A 235 -3.40 -21.32 23.48
CA ALA A 235 -2.63 -21.56 22.27
C ALA A 235 -2.04 -20.21 21.83
N ASN A 236 -0.71 -20.15 21.75
CA ASN A 236 -0.02 -18.95 21.27
C ASN A 236 -0.16 -18.97 19.74
N ASP A 237 -1.20 -18.35 19.20
CA ASP A 237 -1.35 -18.21 17.76
C ASP A 237 -0.31 -17.19 17.25
N PRO A 238 0.64 -17.58 16.37
CA PRO A 238 1.63 -16.67 15.84
C PRO A 238 1.02 -15.54 14.97
N VAL A 239 -0.22 -15.70 14.51
CA VAL A 239 -0.95 -14.72 13.67
C VAL A 239 -2.39 -14.57 14.18
N PRO A 240 -2.59 -13.89 15.33
CA PRO A 240 -3.91 -13.78 15.95
C PRO A 240 -4.91 -12.92 15.14
N ASP A 241 -4.43 -12.14 14.20
CA ASP A 241 -5.19 -11.23 13.34
C ASP A 241 -5.28 -11.68 11.87
N ARG A 242 -5.02 -12.97 11.60
CA ARG A 242 -5.01 -13.56 10.24
C ARG A 242 -6.23 -13.20 9.40
N ASP A 243 -7.43 -13.18 9.98
CA ASP A 243 -8.67 -12.88 9.28
C ASP A 243 -8.77 -11.43 8.78
N ARG A 244 -7.95 -10.53 9.35
CA ARG A 244 -7.89 -9.11 8.96
C ARG A 244 -6.85 -8.83 7.87
N ILE A 245 -5.84 -9.70 7.74
CA ILE A 245 -4.72 -9.54 6.79
C ILE A 245 -4.78 -10.52 5.62
N THR A 246 -5.79 -11.42 5.60
CA THR A 246 -5.98 -12.41 4.53
C THR A 246 -7.38 -12.25 3.94
N PRO A 247 -7.59 -11.24 3.06
CA PRO A 247 -8.88 -11.05 2.40
C PRO A 247 -9.16 -12.19 1.42
N PRO A 248 -10.43 -12.38 1.02
CA PRO A 248 -10.77 -13.28 -0.09
C PRO A 248 -10.01 -12.90 -1.36
N VAL A 249 -9.59 -13.89 -2.14
CA VAL A 249 -8.87 -13.70 -3.40
C VAL A 249 -9.62 -14.42 -4.52
N LEU A 250 -9.70 -13.77 -5.68
CA LEU A 250 -10.35 -14.32 -6.87
C LEU A 250 -9.44 -15.34 -7.57
N ASP A 251 -10.05 -16.42 -8.03
CA ASP A 251 -9.40 -17.34 -8.97
C ASP A 251 -9.42 -16.74 -10.38
N PRO A 252 -8.27 -16.37 -10.96
CA PRO A 252 -8.21 -15.76 -12.28
C PRO A 252 -8.66 -16.71 -13.41
N GLY A 253 -8.74 -18.01 -13.15
CA GLY A 253 -9.25 -19.00 -14.09
C GLY A 253 -10.79 -19.05 -14.17
N GLY A 254 -11.49 -18.54 -13.16
CA GLY A 254 -12.94 -18.58 -13.02
C GLY A 254 -13.64 -17.23 -13.13
N GLU A 255 -13.00 -16.16 -12.70
CA GLU A 255 -13.59 -14.83 -12.58
C GLU A 255 -12.70 -13.75 -13.23
N PRO A 256 -13.31 -12.74 -13.89
CA PRO A 256 -12.54 -11.62 -14.42
C PRO A 256 -11.91 -10.80 -13.28
N ALA A 257 -10.78 -10.15 -13.57
CA ALA A 257 -10.15 -9.24 -12.62
C ALA A 257 -11.12 -8.13 -12.18
N THR A 258 -11.12 -7.85 -10.88
CA THR A 258 -11.93 -6.79 -10.26
C THR A 258 -11.05 -5.62 -9.80
N ASN A 259 -11.66 -4.59 -9.21
CA ASN A 259 -10.96 -3.44 -8.65
C ASN A 259 -10.08 -2.73 -9.71
N PRO A 260 -10.67 -2.16 -10.77
CA PRO A 260 -9.93 -1.38 -11.76
C PRO A 260 -9.28 -0.16 -11.10
N VAL A 261 -8.03 0.11 -11.47
CA VAL A 261 -7.24 1.23 -10.94
C VAL A 261 -6.85 2.17 -12.06
N ALA A 262 -7.15 3.46 -11.90
CA ALA A 262 -6.58 4.55 -12.70
C ALA A 262 -5.40 5.17 -11.95
N ILE A 263 -4.34 5.57 -12.67
CA ILE A 263 -3.15 6.18 -12.07
C ILE A 263 -2.73 7.39 -12.90
N THR A 264 -2.53 8.51 -12.19
CA THR A 264 -1.90 9.72 -12.75
C THR A 264 -0.75 10.13 -11.84
N VAL A 265 0.44 10.37 -12.41
CA VAL A 265 1.61 10.84 -11.69
C VAL A 265 2.05 12.20 -12.25
N HIS A 266 2.10 13.20 -11.39
CA HIS A 266 2.67 14.52 -11.64
C HIS A 266 4.08 14.56 -11.06
N LEU A 267 5.08 14.28 -11.89
CA LEU A 267 6.49 14.25 -11.50
C LEU A 267 7.11 15.63 -11.69
N ASN A 268 7.49 16.27 -10.60
CA ASN A 268 8.37 17.43 -10.58
C ASN A 268 9.67 17.01 -9.88
N ALA A 269 10.70 16.72 -10.65
CA ALA A 269 11.94 16.18 -10.13
C ALA A 269 12.83 17.26 -9.47
N GLY A 270 12.64 18.53 -9.83
CA GLY A 270 13.52 19.65 -9.42
C GLY A 270 14.88 19.67 -10.11
N PHE A 271 15.06 18.85 -11.16
CA PHE A 271 16.24 18.81 -12.02
C PHE A 271 15.85 18.30 -13.42
N PRO A 272 16.60 18.64 -14.48
CA PRO A 272 16.35 18.13 -15.82
C PRO A 272 16.34 16.61 -15.86
N LEU A 273 15.27 16.04 -16.39
CA LEU A 273 15.03 14.60 -16.45
C LEU A 273 15.69 13.97 -17.67
N GLY A 274 16.34 12.82 -17.45
CA GLY A 274 16.76 11.89 -18.46
C GLY A 274 15.68 10.89 -18.81
N GLU A 275 15.95 9.60 -18.64
CA GLU A 275 14.98 8.54 -18.87
C GLU A 275 13.90 8.51 -17.77
N VAL A 276 12.64 8.35 -18.17
CA VAL A 276 11.51 8.07 -17.29
C VAL A 276 10.83 6.80 -17.80
N LYS A 277 10.71 5.78 -16.95
CA LYS A 277 10.24 4.45 -17.36
C LYS A 277 9.25 3.86 -16.37
N SER A 278 8.13 3.33 -16.86
CA SER A 278 7.24 2.43 -16.13
C SER A 278 7.62 0.98 -16.43
N HIS A 279 7.68 0.13 -15.39
CA HIS A 279 8.20 -1.24 -15.54
C HIS A 279 7.10 -2.28 -15.79
N HIS A 280 5.90 -2.08 -15.26
CA HIS A 280 4.86 -3.11 -15.26
C HIS A 280 3.58 -2.69 -15.99
N HIS A 281 3.45 -1.41 -16.31
CA HIS A 281 2.26 -0.85 -16.95
C HIS A 281 2.66 -0.02 -18.17
N ALA A 282 1.90 -0.15 -19.25
CA ALA A 282 2.03 0.76 -20.38
C ALA A 282 1.51 2.15 -19.99
N VAL A 283 2.29 3.19 -20.29
CA VAL A 283 1.99 4.56 -19.89
C VAL A 283 2.26 5.56 -21.02
N THR A 284 1.44 6.60 -21.06
CA THR A 284 1.70 7.82 -21.83
C THR A 284 2.42 8.82 -20.93
N ILE A 285 3.48 9.45 -21.45
CA ILE A 285 4.31 10.42 -20.75
C ILE A 285 4.29 11.75 -21.49
N ASP A 286 3.67 12.76 -20.89
CA ASP A 286 3.71 14.16 -21.36
C ASP A 286 4.89 14.88 -20.70
N ALA A 287 5.60 15.72 -21.42
CA ALA A 287 6.78 16.47 -20.98
C ALA A 287 6.55 17.99 -21.10
N PRO A 288 5.81 18.63 -20.17
CA PRO A 288 5.54 20.06 -20.23
C PRO A 288 6.77 20.94 -19.95
N ALA A 289 7.77 20.45 -19.24
CA ALA A 289 9.06 21.12 -18.96
C ALA A 289 10.18 20.09 -18.83
N ASP A 290 11.44 20.55 -18.79
CA ASP A 290 12.61 19.67 -18.72
C ASP A 290 12.65 18.83 -17.43
N ASP A 291 12.12 19.35 -16.32
CA ASP A 291 12.07 18.74 -14.98
C ASP A 291 10.70 18.20 -14.61
N VAL A 292 9.68 18.32 -15.50
CA VAL A 292 8.29 17.94 -15.23
C VAL A 292 7.82 16.88 -16.21
N ARG A 293 7.14 15.84 -15.69
CA ARG A 293 6.42 14.82 -16.49
C ARG A 293 5.03 14.60 -15.92
N ILE A 294 4.07 14.31 -16.80
CA ILE A 294 2.75 13.84 -16.43
C ILE A 294 2.59 12.45 -17.03
N ILE A 295 2.43 11.46 -16.17
CA ILE A 295 2.39 10.05 -16.53
C ILE A 295 0.98 9.51 -16.29
N ARG A 296 0.39 8.81 -17.27
CA ARG A 296 -0.93 8.19 -17.19
C ARG A 296 -0.91 6.80 -17.76
N LEU A 297 -1.78 5.91 -17.28
CA LEU A 297 -1.96 4.60 -17.89
C LEU A 297 -2.53 4.75 -19.33
N ASP A 298 -1.97 4.04 -20.30
CA ASP A 298 -2.41 4.09 -21.71
C ASP A 298 -3.88 3.70 -21.88
N ASN A 299 -4.34 2.68 -21.19
CA ASN A 299 -5.72 2.20 -21.24
C ASN A 299 -6.62 2.85 -20.19
N HIS A 300 -6.21 3.96 -19.59
CA HIS A 300 -6.88 4.68 -18.51
C HIS A 300 -7.04 3.90 -17.22
N VAL A 301 -7.24 2.58 -17.27
CA VAL A 301 -7.37 1.70 -16.11
C VAL A 301 -6.59 0.40 -16.30
N ALA A 302 -6.10 -0.16 -15.20
CA ALA A 302 -5.47 -1.48 -15.14
C ALA A 302 -6.12 -2.31 -14.01
N PRO A 303 -6.06 -3.66 -14.05
CA PRO A 303 -6.43 -4.46 -12.91
C PRO A 303 -5.44 -4.24 -11.75
N ALA A 304 -5.94 -4.26 -10.51
CA ALA A 304 -5.11 -4.23 -9.31
C ALA A 304 -4.52 -5.63 -9.05
N ASP A 305 -3.60 -6.09 -9.90
CA ASP A 305 -2.97 -7.41 -9.81
C ASP A 305 -1.45 -7.39 -9.70
N ARG A 306 -0.84 -6.21 -9.81
CA ARG A 306 0.61 -5.99 -9.69
C ARG A 306 0.89 -4.55 -9.30
N ASP A 307 2.05 -4.31 -8.71
CA ASP A 307 2.44 -2.97 -8.30
C ASP A 307 2.76 -2.08 -9.50
N PHE A 308 2.46 -0.78 -9.35
CA PHE A 308 2.92 0.24 -10.28
C PHE A 308 4.32 0.70 -9.87
N GLU A 309 5.29 0.60 -10.79
CA GLU A 309 6.67 1.06 -10.56
C GLU A 309 7.07 2.06 -11.66
N LEU A 310 7.49 3.25 -11.21
CA LEU A 310 8.03 4.31 -12.05
C LEU A 310 9.47 4.60 -11.63
N THR A 311 10.38 4.67 -12.60
CA THR A 311 11.77 5.08 -12.38
C THR A 311 12.13 6.27 -13.25
N TRP A 312 13.03 7.13 -12.76
CA TRP A 312 13.57 8.25 -13.52
C TRP A 312 15.00 8.56 -13.14
N THR A 313 15.75 9.10 -14.09
CA THR A 313 17.15 9.51 -13.94
C THR A 313 17.32 10.99 -14.26
N PRO A 314 18.31 11.67 -13.68
CA PRO A 314 18.68 13.01 -14.13
C PRO A 314 19.31 12.94 -15.54
N ALA A 315 19.19 14.03 -16.31
CA ALA A 315 19.97 14.20 -17.53
C ALA A 315 21.47 14.14 -17.20
N ALA A 316 22.28 13.65 -18.14
CA ALA A 316 23.70 13.34 -17.92
C ALA A 316 24.57 14.49 -17.34
N THR A 317 24.10 15.74 -17.47
CA THR A 317 24.76 16.95 -16.96
C THR A 317 24.28 17.40 -15.58
N ALA A 318 23.26 16.75 -15.00
CA ALA A 318 22.52 17.24 -13.84
C ALA A 318 22.51 16.26 -12.66
N ALA A 319 23.63 15.57 -12.37
CA ALA A 319 23.69 14.67 -11.21
C ALA A 319 23.55 15.47 -9.89
N PRO A 320 22.43 15.33 -9.13
CA PRO A 320 22.29 16.03 -7.86
C PRO A 320 23.26 15.44 -6.83
N SER A 321 24.16 16.27 -6.35
CA SER A 321 24.90 16.03 -5.11
C SER A 321 23.96 16.25 -3.92
N VAL A 322 24.27 15.67 -2.76
CA VAL A 322 23.59 15.78 -1.46
C VAL A 322 22.42 16.77 -1.42
N GLY A 323 21.19 16.28 -1.22
CA GLY A 323 19.99 17.11 -1.08
C GLY A 323 19.68 17.37 0.39
N LEU A 324 19.52 18.64 0.78
CA LEU A 324 18.93 19.03 2.06
C LEU A 324 17.67 19.83 1.80
N PHE A 325 16.56 19.40 2.41
CA PHE A 325 15.24 20.00 2.28
C PHE A 325 14.70 20.37 3.65
N ARG A 326 13.91 21.45 3.71
CA ARG A 326 13.34 21.98 4.96
C ARG A 326 11.85 22.23 4.82
N GLU A 327 11.13 22.01 5.93
CA GLU A 327 9.75 22.43 6.15
C GLU A 327 9.65 23.14 7.48
N HIS A 328 9.07 24.33 7.46
CA HIS A 328 8.72 25.08 8.68
C HIS A 328 7.24 24.86 9.00
N LEU A 329 6.93 24.29 10.18
CA LEU A 329 5.55 24.01 10.60
C LEU A 329 5.34 24.49 12.04
N GLY A 330 4.50 25.52 12.22
CA GLY A 330 4.29 26.12 13.53
C GLY A 330 5.58 26.74 14.08
N ASN A 331 6.06 26.24 15.21
CA ASN A 331 7.30 26.70 15.85
C ASN A 331 8.47 25.69 15.69
N ALA A 332 8.33 24.73 14.76
CA ALA A 332 9.32 23.69 14.55
C ALA A 332 9.84 23.67 13.12
N ASP A 333 11.13 23.43 12.97
CA ASP A 333 11.80 23.20 11.70
C ASP A 333 12.07 21.72 11.53
N PHE A 334 11.69 21.18 10.37
CA PHE A 334 11.94 19.81 9.97
C PHE A 334 12.87 19.80 8.77
N VAL A 335 13.85 18.90 8.76
CA VAL A 335 14.76 18.72 7.63
C VAL A 335 14.76 17.29 7.14
N LEU A 336 14.97 17.14 5.84
CA LEU A 336 15.20 15.87 5.17
C LEU A 336 16.55 15.95 4.46
N ALA A 337 17.52 15.15 4.89
CA ALA A 337 18.84 15.07 4.27
C ALA A 337 18.97 13.75 3.49
N LEU A 338 19.34 13.86 2.22
CA LEU A 338 19.79 12.74 1.40
C LEU A 338 21.30 12.71 1.41
N VAL A 339 21.89 11.70 2.04
CA VAL A 339 23.33 11.55 2.20
C VAL A 339 23.83 10.46 1.28
N THR A 340 24.58 10.86 0.26
CA THR A 340 25.20 9.91 -0.67
C THR A 340 26.63 9.59 -0.23
N PRO A 341 27.11 8.35 -0.45
CA PRO A 341 28.48 8.00 -0.17
C PRO A 341 29.45 8.79 -1.06
N PRO A 342 30.63 9.15 -0.54
CA PRO A 342 31.66 9.78 -1.35
C PRO A 342 32.18 8.81 -2.43
N PRO A 343 32.68 9.31 -3.57
CA PRO A 343 33.38 8.48 -4.53
C PRO A 343 34.65 7.92 -3.89
N LEU A 344 34.92 6.62 -4.03
CA LEU A 344 36.13 5.98 -3.51
C LEU A 344 37.34 6.34 -4.38
N GLY A 345 38.43 6.69 -3.73
CA GLY A 345 39.75 6.87 -4.40
C GLY A 345 40.35 5.54 -4.90
N ASP A 346 41.25 5.60 -5.88
CA ASP A 346 41.83 4.40 -6.52
C ASP A 346 42.63 3.49 -5.56
N GLY A 347 43.07 3.98 -4.40
CA GLY A 347 43.83 3.22 -3.39
C GLY A 347 42.94 2.36 -2.44
N GLU A 348 41.62 2.49 -2.48
CA GLU A 348 40.70 1.83 -1.56
C GLU A 348 40.03 0.58 -2.15
N ARG A 349 40.61 -0.02 -3.20
CA ARG A 349 39.99 -1.07 -4.04
C ARG A 349 40.02 -2.48 -3.48
N GLN A 350 40.72 -2.77 -2.38
CA GLN A 350 40.74 -4.12 -1.80
C GLN A 350 39.52 -4.31 -0.86
N ALA A 351 38.45 -4.90 -1.39
CA ALA A 351 37.34 -5.37 -0.56
C ALA A 351 37.80 -6.58 0.29
N PRO A 352 37.39 -6.65 1.57
CA PRO A 352 37.62 -7.85 2.36
C PRO A 352 36.95 -9.06 1.72
N PRO A 353 37.48 -10.29 1.93
CA PRO A 353 36.80 -11.49 1.48
C PRO A 353 35.42 -11.61 2.13
N ARG A 354 34.46 -12.21 1.43
CA ARG A 354 33.08 -12.30 1.86
C ARG A 354 32.74 -13.73 2.34
N GLU A 355 31.92 -13.81 3.35
CA GLU A 355 31.23 -15.02 3.75
C GLU A 355 29.75 -14.86 3.44
N MET A 356 29.28 -15.46 2.34
CA MET A 356 27.96 -15.24 1.80
C MET A 356 27.05 -16.45 2.05
N VAL A 357 25.88 -16.23 2.67
CA VAL A 357 24.83 -17.24 2.80
C VAL A 357 23.65 -16.80 1.96
N PHE A 358 23.40 -17.54 0.88
CA PHE A 358 22.23 -17.31 0.04
C PHE A 358 21.07 -18.17 0.52
N VAL A 359 19.91 -17.55 0.67
CA VAL A 359 18.67 -18.24 1.02
C VAL A 359 17.68 -18.00 -0.10
N ILE A 360 17.15 -19.06 -0.68
CA ILE A 360 16.19 -18.98 -1.78
C ILE A 360 14.88 -19.67 -1.41
N ASP A 361 13.81 -18.90 -1.57
CA ASP A 361 12.44 -19.35 -1.44
C ASP A 361 12.04 -20.19 -2.66
N ASN A 362 11.48 -21.37 -2.41
CA ASN A 362 10.85 -22.20 -3.42
C ASN A 362 9.42 -22.63 -3.02
N SER A 363 8.75 -21.83 -2.19
CA SER A 363 7.35 -22.03 -1.78
C SER A 363 6.37 -21.92 -2.95
N GLY A 364 5.11 -22.28 -2.73
CA GLY A 364 4.07 -22.28 -3.76
C GLY A 364 3.79 -20.92 -4.37
N SER A 365 3.88 -19.82 -3.58
CA SER A 365 3.75 -18.43 -4.05
C SER A 365 4.82 -18.03 -5.07
N MET A 366 6.01 -18.63 -4.97
CA MET A 366 7.09 -18.45 -5.95
C MET A 366 6.81 -19.10 -7.31
N GLY A 367 5.64 -19.73 -7.50
CA GLY A 367 5.26 -20.37 -8.78
C GLY A 367 5.28 -19.41 -9.97
N GLY A 368 5.33 -19.97 -11.19
CA GLY A 368 5.32 -19.18 -12.42
C GLY A 368 6.62 -18.41 -12.66
N THR A 369 6.54 -17.09 -12.86
CA THR A 369 7.69 -16.25 -13.20
C THR A 369 8.62 -15.98 -12.02
N SER A 370 8.12 -15.99 -10.78
CA SER A 370 8.89 -15.65 -9.57
C SER A 370 10.05 -16.63 -9.33
N ILE A 371 9.82 -17.94 -9.42
CA ILE A 371 10.90 -18.92 -9.23
C ILE A 371 11.97 -18.82 -10.33
N ALA A 372 11.59 -18.47 -11.57
CA ALA A 372 12.55 -18.24 -12.63
C ALA A 372 13.43 -17.02 -12.35
N GLN A 373 12.85 -15.93 -11.87
CA GLN A 373 13.57 -14.72 -11.44
C GLN A 373 14.52 -15.01 -10.28
N ALA A 374 14.06 -15.70 -9.24
CA ALA A 374 14.86 -16.06 -8.07
C ALA A 374 16.06 -16.94 -8.46
N LYS A 375 15.85 -17.96 -9.29
CA LYS A 375 16.91 -18.84 -9.82
C LYS A 375 17.92 -18.03 -10.64
N ALA A 376 17.47 -17.22 -11.58
CA ALA A 376 18.34 -16.38 -12.40
C ALA A 376 19.18 -15.42 -11.53
N SER A 377 18.56 -14.79 -10.53
CA SER A 377 19.24 -13.90 -9.57
C SER A 377 20.33 -14.61 -8.79
N LEU A 378 20.03 -15.80 -8.26
CA LEU A 378 21.01 -16.56 -7.47
C LEU A 378 22.13 -17.15 -8.35
N LEU A 379 21.82 -17.64 -9.55
CA LEU A 379 22.84 -18.10 -10.50
C LEU A 379 23.79 -16.96 -10.89
N PHE A 380 23.25 -15.76 -11.14
CA PHE A 380 24.07 -14.57 -11.41
C PHE A 380 24.98 -14.23 -10.22
N ALA A 381 24.49 -14.30 -8.98
CA ALA A 381 25.29 -14.03 -7.78
C ALA A 381 26.40 -15.09 -7.59
N LEU A 382 26.12 -16.37 -7.83
CA LEU A 382 27.09 -17.46 -7.74
C LEU A 382 28.24 -17.29 -8.74
N ASP A 383 27.97 -16.74 -9.94
CA ASP A 383 28.99 -16.45 -10.95
C ASP A 383 29.99 -15.33 -10.55
N ARG A 384 29.61 -14.50 -9.56
CA ARG A 384 30.40 -13.37 -9.07
C ARG A 384 31.21 -13.69 -7.80
N LEU A 385 31.16 -14.93 -7.33
CA LEU A 385 31.98 -15.36 -6.19
C LEU A 385 33.46 -15.44 -6.59
N LYS A 386 34.31 -14.94 -5.72
CA LYS A 386 35.77 -15.00 -5.87
C LYS A 386 36.30 -16.25 -5.14
N SER A 387 37.47 -16.73 -5.54
CA SER A 387 38.09 -17.91 -4.92
C SER A 387 38.42 -17.73 -3.43
N ASN A 388 38.60 -16.48 -2.98
CA ASN A 388 38.79 -16.14 -1.57
C ASN A 388 37.51 -15.85 -0.81
N ASP A 389 36.34 -15.84 -1.46
CA ASP A 389 35.04 -15.79 -0.80
C ASP A 389 34.68 -17.17 -0.25
N ARG A 390 33.79 -17.21 0.74
CA ARG A 390 33.11 -18.42 1.23
C ARG A 390 31.62 -18.28 1.02
N PHE A 391 30.93 -19.38 0.77
CA PHE A 391 29.50 -19.32 0.56
C PHE A 391 28.77 -20.60 0.94
N ASN A 392 27.45 -20.51 1.14
CA ASN A 392 26.50 -21.60 1.20
C ASN A 392 25.19 -21.18 0.52
N VAL A 393 24.37 -22.16 0.13
CA VAL A 393 23.04 -21.95 -0.41
C VAL A 393 22.06 -22.80 0.41
N ILE A 394 20.97 -22.17 0.85
CA ILE A 394 19.86 -22.78 1.59
C ILE A 394 18.59 -22.56 0.77
N ARG A 395 17.88 -23.63 0.41
CA ARG A 395 16.54 -23.51 -0.15
C ARG A 395 15.51 -23.72 0.96
N PHE A 396 14.33 -23.14 0.83
CA PHE A 396 13.24 -23.40 1.77
C PHE A 396 11.86 -23.28 1.10
N ASP A 397 10.95 -24.06 1.66
CA ASP A 397 9.50 -24.01 1.54
C ASP A 397 8.89 -24.20 2.94
N HIS A 398 8.08 -25.23 3.22
CA HIS A 398 7.72 -25.69 4.57
C HIS A 398 8.84 -26.52 5.22
N THR A 399 9.91 -26.82 4.48
CA THR A 399 11.14 -27.49 4.89
C THR A 399 12.34 -26.66 4.44
N MET A 400 13.53 -26.99 4.91
CA MET A 400 14.76 -26.36 4.42
C MET A 400 15.84 -27.38 4.12
N GLU A 401 16.72 -27.05 3.17
CA GLU A 401 17.89 -27.85 2.81
C GLU A 401 19.07 -26.95 2.46
N ALA A 402 20.25 -27.25 2.99
CA ALA A 402 21.48 -26.54 2.68
C ALA A 402 22.37 -27.42 1.77
N VAL A 403 23.01 -26.81 0.76
CA VAL A 403 23.93 -27.51 -0.16
C VAL A 403 25.15 -28.03 0.56
N PHE A 404 25.62 -27.30 1.57
CA PHE A 404 26.79 -27.67 2.38
C PHE A 404 26.45 -27.56 3.87
N ALA A 405 27.15 -28.34 4.70
CA ALA A 405 26.96 -28.33 6.15
C ALA A 405 27.42 -27.00 6.81
N ASP A 406 28.37 -26.29 6.17
CA ASP A 406 28.86 -24.96 6.55
C ASP A 406 29.27 -24.20 5.28
N THR A 407 29.70 -22.93 5.39
CA THR A 407 30.23 -22.16 4.26
C THR A 407 31.52 -22.78 3.73
N VAL A 408 31.60 -22.90 2.40
CA VAL A 408 32.76 -23.47 1.67
C VAL A 408 33.43 -22.41 0.81
N ALA A 409 34.69 -22.64 0.39
CA ALA A 409 35.41 -21.75 -0.50
C ALA A 409 34.71 -21.59 -1.87
N GLY A 410 34.80 -20.40 -2.47
CA GLY A 410 34.26 -20.07 -3.79
C GLY A 410 35.03 -20.70 -4.94
N GLU A 411 35.29 -22.02 -4.83
CA GLU A 411 35.97 -22.79 -5.86
C GLU A 411 34.99 -23.29 -6.92
N SER A 412 35.46 -23.49 -8.15
CA SER A 412 34.66 -23.88 -9.30
C SER A 412 33.79 -25.12 -9.06
N ALA A 413 34.33 -26.14 -8.37
CA ALA A 413 33.59 -27.38 -8.05
C ALA A 413 32.41 -27.10 -7.11
N ASN A 414 32.59 -26.29 -6.08
CA ASN A 414 31.55 -25.93 -5.14
C ASN A 414 30.47 -25.04 -5.79
N ILE A 415 30.89 -24.10 -6.62
CA ILE A 415 29.99 -23.24 -7.39
C ILE A 415 29.13 -24.07 -8.35
N THR A 416 29.74 -25.01 -9.08
CA THR A 416 29.04 -25.93 -10.02
C THR A 416 27.99 -26.75 -9.29
N ARG A 417 28.32 -27.30 -8.11
CA ARG A 417 27.37 -28.06 -7.29
C ARG A 417 26.19 -27.20 -6.84
N ALA A 418 26.46 -25.99 -6.37
CA ALA A 418 25.41 -25.05 -5.94
C ALA A 418 24.51 -24.63 -7.12
N LYS A 419 25.07 -24.37 -8.29
CA LYS A 419 24.29 -24.03 -9.50
C LYS A 419 23.39 -25.19 -9.95
N ALA A 420 23.88 -26.42 -9.91
CA ALA A 420 23.08 -27.61 -10.23
C ALA A 420 21.89 -27.74 -9.26
N PHE A 421 22.14 -27.53 -7.96
CA PHE A 421 21.10 -27.52 -6.93
C PHE A 421 20.03 -26.43 -7.19
N VAL A 422 20.45 -25.19 -7.41
CA VAL A 422 19.53 -24.07 -7.69
C VAL A 422 18.72 -24.30 -8.96
N SER A 423 19.35 -24.82 -10.02
CA SER A 423 18.68 -25.07 -11.30
C SER A 423 17.57 -26.13 -11.19
N ALA A 424 17.71 -27.10 -10.27
CA ALA A 424 16.75 -28.16 -10.06
C ALA A 424 15.53 -27.73 -9.22
N LEU A 425 15.54 -26.56 -8.54
CA LEU A 425 14.45 -26.10 -7.67
C LEU A 425 13.15 -25.92 -8.44
N GLN A 426 12.05 -26.29 -7.79
CA GLN A 426 10.68 -26.05 -8.26
C GLN A 426 9.85 -25.47 -7.13
N ALA A 427 8.90 -24.61 -7.48
CA ALA A 427 8.02 -23.98 -6.51
C ALA A 427 6.96 -24.95 -6.02
N SER A 428 6.89 -25.17 -4.69
CA SER A 428 5.87 -26.02 -4.04
C SER A 428 5.86 -25.78 -2.52
N GLY A 429 4.76 -26.16 -1.85
CA GLY A 429 4.64 -26.13 -0.40
C GLY A 429 4.36 -24.76 0.22
N GLY A 430 4.39 -24.68 1.53
CA GLY A 430 4.21 -23.46 2.31
C GLY A 430 5.48 -22.63 2.44
N THR A 431 5.44 -21.53 3.23
CA THR A 431 6.53 -20.55 3.34
C THR A 431 6.95 -20.41 4.81
N GLU A 432 7.90 -21.23 5.27
CA GLU A 432 8.45 -21.20 6.64
C GLU A 432 9.78 -20.44 6.65
N MET A 433 9.76 -19.12 6.82
CA MET A 433 10.94 -18.24 6.70
C MET A 433 11.84 -18.24 7.94
N VAL A 434 11.31 -18.51 9.14
CA VAL A 434 12.06 -18.38 10.40
C VAL A 434 13.17 -19.43 10.53
N PRO A 435 12.96 -20.73 10.26
CA PRO A 435 14.03 -21.72 10.32
C PRO A 435 15.22 -21.45 9.39
N PRO A 436 15.04 -21.14 8.09
CA PRO A 436 16.17 -20.81 7.20
C PRO A 436 16.87 -19.51 7.59
N MET A 437 16.17 -18.51 8.12
CA MET A 437 16.78 -17.29 8.65
C MET A 437 17.68 -17.62 9.86
N LYS A 438 17.21 -18.43 10.82
CA LYS A 438 18.01 -18.90 11.95
C LYS A 438 19.26 -19.65 11.47
N ALA A 439 19.12 -20.55 10.50
CA ALA A 439 20.23 -21.29 9.92
C ALA A 439 21.26 -20.36 9.25
N ALA A 440 20.79 -19.39 8.46
CA ALA A 440 21.64 -18.43 7.78
C ALA A 440 22.38 -17.48 8.74
N LEU A 441 21.75 -17.08 9.84
CA LEU A 441 22.33 -16.19 10.87
C LEU A 441 23.23 -16.95 11.85
N THR A 442 23.19 -18.29 11.90
CA THR A 442 24.08 -19.08 12.75
C THR A 442 25.52 -18.94 12.27
N ASP A 443 26.32 -18.19 13.02
CA ASP A 443 27.72 -17.93 12.72
C ASP A 443 28.63 -18.90 13.49
N ARG A 444 29.08 -19.95 12.84
CA ARG A 444 29.99 -20.96 13.43
C ARG A 444 31.43 -20.43 13.55
N ARG A 445 31.73 -19.30 12.93
CA ARG A 445 33.07 -18.67 12.85
C ARG A 445 33.08 -17.24 13.37
N GLY A 446 32.29 -16.95 14.40
CA GLY A 446 32.08 -15.60 14.93
C GLY A 446 33.35 -14.80 15.31
N LYS A 447 34.50 -15.50 15.46
CA LYS A 447 35.81 -14.88 15.69
C LYS A 447 36.60 -14.52 14.40
N ASP A 448 36.10 -14.94 13.21
CA ASP A 448 36.77 -14.70 11.94
C ASP A 448 36.41 -13.30 11.38
N SER A 449 37.07 -12.27 11.92
CA SER A 449 36.81 -10.88 11.59
C SER A 449 37.29 -10.45 10.21
N GLN A 450 38.07 -11.27 9.50
CA GLN A 450 38.59 -10.94 8.17
C GLN A 450 37.52 -11.09 7.09
N TYR A 451 36.44 -11.85 7.32
CA TYR A 451 35.38 -12.03 6.35
C TYR A 451 34.18 -11.10 6.66
N LEU A 452 33.72 -10.41 5.64
CA LEU A 452 32.45 -9.69 5.71
C LEU A 452 31.29 -10.68 5.55
N ARG A 453 30.57 -10.95 6.66
CA ARG A 453 29.46 -11.91 6.65
C ARG A 453 28.18 -11.28 6.15
N GLN A 454 27.58 -11.89 5.12
CA GLN A 454 26.41 -11.38 4.42
C GLN A 454 25.40 -12.51 4.18
N VAL A 455 24.13 -12.24 4.48
CA VAL A 455 22.99 -13.12 4.18
C VAL A 455 22.19 -12.44 3.07
N VAL A 456 21.97 -13.13 1.96
CA VAL A 456 21.14 -12.68 0.84
C VAL A 456 19.91 -13.56 0.78
N PHE A 457 18.74 -13.01 1.07
CA PHE A 457 17.48 -13.74 1.19
C PHE A 457 16.55 -13.37 0.04
N LEU A 458 16.23 -14.34 -0.83
CA LEU A 458 15.41 -14.16 -2.04
C LEU A 458 14.04 -14.79 -1.80
N THR A 459 12.96 -14.00 -1.82
CA THR A 459 11.59 -14.44 -1.54
C THR A 459 10.58 -13.38 -2.01
N ASP A 460 9.30 -13.75 -2.16
CA ASP A 460 8.20 -12.79 -2.28
C ASP A 460 7.73 -12.27 -0.90
N GLY A 461 8.10 -12.97 0.19
CA GLY A 461 7.89 -12.53 1.58
C GLY A 461 6.45 -12.62 2.08
N GLU A 462 5.61 -13.43 1.47
CA GLU A 462 4.19 -13.50 1.80
C GLU A 462 3.93 -14.41 3.01
N ILE A 463 4.27 -13.93 4.21
CA ILE A 463 4.01 -14.58 5.50
C ILE A 463 3.21 -13.68 6.43
N GLY A 464 2.48 -14.27 7.37
CA GLY A 464 1.70 -13.53 8.39
C GLY A 464 2.44 -13.34 9.72
N ASN A 465 3.51 -14.13 9.97
CA ASN A 465 4.31 -14.08 11.20
C ASN A 465 5.60 -13.24 11.06
N GLU A 466 5.53 -12.11 10.36
CA GLU A 466 6.67 -11.20 10.12
C GLU A 466 7.38 -10.83 11.42
N GLN A 467 6.62 -10.69 12.51
CA GLN A 467 7.13 -10.31 13.83
C GLN A 467 8.18 -11.29 14.33
N GLU A 468 7.91 -12.59 14.26
CA GLU A 468 8.84 -13.64 14.68
C GLU A 468 10.14 -13.62 13.88
N LEU A 469 10.04 -13.31 12.58
CA LEU A 469 11.20 -13.15 11.71
C LEU A 469 12.07 -11.96 12.14
N PHE A 470 11.45 -10.81 12.41
CA PHE A 470 12.14 -9.60 12.86
C PHE A 470 12.86 -9.81 14.19
N ASP A 471 12.19 -10.43 15.17
CA ASP A 471 12.77 -10.75 16.48
C ASP A 471 13.95 -11.72 16.33
N THR A 472 13.83 -12.69 15.40
CA THR A 472 14.92 -13.64 15.07
C THR A 472 16.14 -12.88 14.50
N ILE A 473 15.95 -11.98 13.55
CA ILE A 473 17.04 -11.19 12.97
C ILE A 473 17.67 -10.30 14.04
N ALA A 474 16.87 -9.60 14.85
CA ALA A 474 17.35 -8.73 15.92
C ALA A 474 18.24 -9.49 16.93
N ALA A 475 17.82 -10.69 17.34
CA ALA A 475 18.52 -11.52 18.32
C ALA A 475 19.79 -12.19 17.76
N MET A 476 19.76 -12.62 16.49
CA MET A 476 20.79 -13.53 15.95
C MET A 476 21.73 -12.88 14.92
N ARG A 477 21.45 -11.68 14.41
CA ARG A 477 22.27 -11.10 13.32
C ARG A 477 23.77 -11.01 13.60
N GLY A 478 24.16 -10.77 14.85
CA GLY A 478 25.58 -10.66 15.26
C GLY A 478 26.36 -9.70 14.37
N ARG A 479 27.42 -10.17 13.69
CA ARG A 479 28.20 -9.45 12.69
C ARG A 479 27.62 -9.52 11.27
N SER A 480 26.58 -10.34 11.03
CA SER A 480 25.97 -10.53 9.72
C SER A 480 25.21 -9.28 9.26
N ARG A 481 25.20 -9.05 7.94
CA ARG A 481 24.32 -8.10 7.27
C ARG A 481 23.30 -8.87 6.44
N VAL A 482 22.02 -8.50 6.55
CA VAL A 482 20.93 -9.17 5.85
C VAL A 482 20.43 -8.32 4.71
N PHE A 483 20.55 -8.83 3.49
CA PHE A 483 20.06 -8.22 2.27
C PHE A 483 18.82 -8.98 1.80
N MET A 484 17.73 -8.26 1.59
CA MET A 484 16.49 -8.85 1.12
C MET A 484 16.32 -8.59 -0.37
N VAL A 485 15.99 -9.63 -1.12
CA VAL A 485 15.66 -9.56 -2.54
C VAL A 485 14.21 -9.98 -2.70
N GLY A 486 13.35 -9.00 -2.95
CA GLY A 486 11.93 -9.22 -3.16
C GLY A 486 11.66 -9.58 -4.61
N ILE A 487 11.06 -10.74 -4.81
CA ILE A 487 10.83 -11.35 -6.12
C ILE A 487 9.34 -11.24 -6.47
N GLY A 488 9.04 -10.96 -7.74
CA GLY A 488 7.68 -11.04 -8.29
C GLY A 488 6.98 -9.68 -8.41
N SER A 489 5.73 -9.72 -8.85
CA SER A 489 4.93 -8.55 -9.23
C SER A 489 4.44 -7.70 -8.05
N ALA A 490 4.36 -8.28 -6.85
CA ALA A 490 3.86 -7.61 -5.64
C ALA A 490 4.45 -8.23 -4.36
N PRO A 491 5.79 -8.19 -4.13
CA PRO A 491 6.38 -8.73 -2.91
C PRO A 491 6.02 -7.88 -1.69
N ASN A 492 6.03 -8.51 -0.50
CA ASN A 492 5.79 -7.85 0.77
C ASN A 492 6.91 -6.87 1.12
N SER A 493 6.81 -5.63 0.60
CA SER A 493 7.83 -4.59 0.78
C SER A 493 8.05 -4.22 2.25
N PHE A 494 7.01 -4.28 3.09
CA PHE A 494 7.14 -4.03 4.53
C PHE A 494 8.09 -5.04 5.18
N LEU A 495 7.88 -6.34 4.94
CA LEU A 495 8.76 -7.38 5.47
C LEU A 495 10.18 -7.20 4.97
N MET A 496 10.35 -6.97 3.65
CA MET A 496 11.66 -6.84 3.02
C MET A 496 12.45 -5.66 3.58
N THR A 497 11.84 -4.47 3.59
CA THR A 497 12.48 -3.24 4.09
C THR A 497 12.86 -3.40 5.55
N ARG A 498 11.93 -3.90 6.37
CA ARG A 498 12.14 -4.01 7.80
C ARG A 498 13.19 -5.06 8.18
N ALA A 499 13.17 -6.23 7.55
CA ALA A 499 14.18 -7.27 7.75
C ALA A 499 15.59 -6.77 7.36
N ALA A 500 15.69 -6.05 6.25
CA ALA A 500 16.95 -5.45 5.81
C ALA A 500 17.45 -4.36 6.80
N GLU A 501 16.60 -3.46 7.26
CA GLU A 501 16.96 -2.41 8.25
C GLU A 501 17.46 -3.03 9.56
N ILE A 502 16.73 -4.00 10.13
CA ILE A 502 17.15 -4.73 11.34
C ILE A 502 18.48 -5.43 11.08
N GLY A 503 18.63 -6.01 9.89
CA GLY A 503 19.84 -6.74 9.44
C GLY A 503 21.00 -5.85 9.02
N ARG A 504 20.90 -4.52 9.05
CA ARG A 504 21.91 -3.54 8.57
C ARG A 504 22.29 -3.73 7.09
N GLY A 505 21.38 -4.20 6.28
CA GLY A 505 21.52 -4.34 4.83
C GLY A 505 20.54 -3.46 4.08
N THR A 506 20.24 -3.86 2.85
CA THR A 506 19.32 -3.16 1.96
C THR A 506 18.28 -4.11 1.36
N TYR A 507 17.19 -3.53 0.86
CA TYR A 507 16.17 -4.23 0.09
C TYR A 507 16.34 -3.93 -1.40
N THR A 508 16.27 -4.97 -2.23
CA THR A 508 16.29 -4.88 -3.70
C THR A 508 15.05 -5.56 -4.26
N HIS A 509 14.28 -4.87 -5.12
CA HIS A 509 13.12 -5.44 -5.80
C HIS A 509 13.47 -5.91 -7.22
N ILE A 510 12.97 -7.10 -7.58
CA ILE A 510 13.08 -7.69 -8.93
C ILE A 510 11.67 -8.12 -9.35
N GLY A 511 11.00 -7.29 -10.13
CA GLY A 511 9.62 -7.50 -10.56
C GLY A 511 9.48 -8.33 -11.84
N SER A 512 10.55 -8.42 -12.66
CA SER A 512 10.55 -9.17 -13.91
C SER A 512 11.91 -9.79 -14.23
N VAL A 513 11.93 -10.80 -15.12
CA VAL A 513 13.18 -11.51 -15.47
C VAL A 513 14.19 -10.61 -16.17
N ASP A 514 13.74 -9.64 -16.95
CA ASP A 514 14.61 -8.67 -17.64
C ASP A 514 15.32 -7.70 -16.69
N GLN A 515 14.78 -7.48 -15.47
CA GLN A 515 15.43 -6.66 -14.44
C GLN A 515 16.52 -7.40 -13.67
N VAL A 516 16.57 -8.74 -13.74
CA VAL A 516 17.46 -9.56 -12.90
C VAL A 516 18.92 -9.12 -13.03
N GLU A 517 19.44 -9.00 -14.25
CA GLU A 517 20.86 -8.69 -14.45
C GLU A 517 21.23 -7.31 -13.90
N GLU A 518 20.42 -6.31 -14.16
CA GLU A 518 20.67 -4.94 -13.71
C GLU A 518 20.58 -4.84 -12.18
N ARG A 519 19.49 -5.30 -11.59
CA ARG A 519 19.25 -5.23 -10.13
C ARG A 519 20.24 -6.08 -9.34
N MET A 520 20.59 -7.26 -9.84
CA MET A 520 21.60 -8.11 -9.19
C MET A 520 23.01 -7.53 -9.33
N ARG A 521 23.33 -6.86 -10.42
CA ARG A 521 24.61 -6.16 -10.56
C ARG A 521 24.73 -5.02 -9.53
N GLU A 522 23.68 -4.20 -9.38
CA GLU A 522 23.60 -3.15 -8.35
C GLU A 522 23.75 -3.74 -6.93
N LEU A 523 23.05 -4.84 -6.65
CA LEU A 523 23.15 -5.51 -5.35
C LEU A 523 24.57 -6.02 -5.09
N ILE A 524 25.19 -6.72 -6.04
CA ILE A 524 26.54 -7.24 -5.87
C ILE A 524 27.58 -6.11 -5.65
N GLU A 525 27.43 -4.98 -6.34
CA GLU A 525 28.26 -3.80 -6.09
C GLU A 525 28.11 -3.27 -4.65
N LYS A 526 26.91 -3.30 -4.10
CA LYS A 526 26.65 -2.98 -2.68
C LYS A 526 27.28 -4.01 -1.75
N LEU A 527 27.14 -5.30 -2.05
CA LEU A 527 27.69 -6.39 -1.25
C LEU A 527 29.23 -6.38 -1.21
N GLU A 528 29.88 -5.90 -2.26
CA GLU A 528 31.34 -5.82 -2.31
C GLU A 528 31.90 -4.77 -1.37
N ARG A 529 31.14 -3.69 -1.04
CA ARG A 529 31.66 -2.56 -0.27
C ARG A 529 30.61 -1.80 0.53
N PRO A 530 30.49 -2.01 1.83
CA PRO A 530 29.97 -0.95 2.69
C PRO A 530 30.99 0.19 2.66
N ILE A 531 30.54 1.40 2.31
CA ILE A 531 31.46 2.53 2.11
C ILE A 531 31.69 3.26 3.41
N VAL A 532 30.62 3.54 4.18
CA VAL A 532 30.71 4.22 5.47
C VAL A 532 29.93 3.44 6.52
N THR A 533 30.57 3.19 7.65
CA THR A 533 29.98 2.48 8.79
C THR A 533 29.99 3.35 10.05
N GLY A 534 29.16 2.98 11.05
CA GLY A 534 29.13 3.70 12.33
C GLY A 534 28.68 5.15 12.19
N LEU A 535 27.67 5.39 11.36
CA LEU A 535 27.16 6.73 11.11
C LEU A 535 26.47 7.32 12.33
N THR A 536 26.74 8.62 12.58
CA THR A 536 26.04 9.45 13.56
C THR A 536 25.68 10.80 12.95
N ALA A 537 24.59 11.40 13.44
CA ALA A 537 24.16 12.74 13.06
C ALA A 537 24.17 13.66 14.28
N SER A 538 24.70 14.87 14.12
CA SER A 538 24.72 15.94 15.10
C SER A 538 24.30 17.26 14.49
N TYR A 539 23.92 18.22 15.32
CA TYR A 539 23.45 19.52 14.87
C TYR A 539 24.08 20.64 15.70
N THR A 540 24.67 21.63 15.05
CA THR A 540 25.38 22.74 15.72
C THR A 540 24.42 23.78 16.31
N GLY A 541 23.18 23.90 15.78
CA GLY A 541 22.14 24.84 16.24
C GLY A 541 21.36 24.37 17.47
N GLY A 542 21.80 23.32 18.17
CA GLY A 542 21.16 22.84 19.39
C GLY A 542 20.70 21.37 19.32
N ALA A 543 19.57 21.07 19.98
CA ALA A 543 19.04 19.69 20.01
C ALA A 543 18.52 19.26 18.62
N ILE A 544 18.78 18.00 18.30
CA ILE A 544 18.27 17.33 17.10
C ILE A 544 17.48 16.07 17.50
N ASP A 545 16.30 15.90 16.91
CA ASP A 545 15.55 14.65 16.98
C ASP A 545 15.55 13.99 15.58
N ALA A 546 16.60 13.21 15.32
CA ALA A 546 16.83 12.57 14.02
C ALA A 546 16.22 11.15 13.95
N THR A 547 15.80 10.77 12.73
CA THR A 547 15.32 9.43 12.39
C THR A 547 15.89 9.01 11.03
N PRO A 548 16.32 7.71 10.85
CA PRO A 548 16.28 6.63 11.85
C PRO A 548 17.20 6.90 13.04
N SER A 549 16.77 6.50 14.24
CA SER A 549 17.54 6.69 15.48
C SER A 549 18.90 5.98 15.46
N VAL A 550 18.99 4.88 14.70
CA VAL A 550 20.23 4.18 14.39
C VAL A 550 20.43 4.27 12.89
N LEU A 551 21.39 5.06 12.46
CA LEU A 551 21.70 5.23 11.05
C LEU A 551 22.25 3.92 10.46
N PRO A 552 21.73 3.46 9.30
CA PRO A 552 22.27 2.27 8.63
C PRO A 552 23.66 2.52 8.06
N ASP A 553 24.38 1.45 7.73
CA ASP A 553 25.62 1.57 6.96
C ASP A 553 25.34 2.18 5.58
N LEU A 554 26.24 3.02 5.07
CA LEU A 554 26.08 3.69 3.77
C LEU A 554 26.74 2.84 2.69
N TYR A 555 25.95 2.39 1.73
CA TYR A 555 26.39 1.56 0.61
C TYR A 555 26.56 2.39 -0.67
N ARG A 556 27.42 1.92 -1.58
CA ARG A 556 27.62 2.57 -2.87
C ARG A 556 26.30 2.64 -3.65
N GLY A 557 25.98 3.85 -4.14
CA GLY A 557 24.76 4.07 -4.90
C GLY A 557 23.47 4.11 -4.09
N GLU A 558 23.53 3.93 -2.76
CA GLU A 558 22.34 3.95 -1.89
C GLU A 558 22.42 5.15 -0.95
N PRO A 559 21.71 6.25 -1.19
CA PRO A 559 21.64 7.35 -0.25
C PRO A 559 20.85 6.96 0.99
N ILE A 560 21.28 7.41 2.16
CA ILE A 560 20.43 7.35 3.36
C ILE A 560 19.57 8.61 3.42
N ILE A 561 18.31 8.41 3.81
CA ILE A 561 17.39 9.49 4.11
C ILE A 561 17.38 9.69 5.62
N ILE A 562 17.80 10.87 6.08
CA ILE A 562 17.71 11.28 7.48
C ILE A 562 16.67 12.38 7.57
N ALA A 563 15.61 12.17 8.34
CA ALA A 563 14.68 13.22 8.70
C ALA A 563 14.93 13.67 10.13
N ALA A 564 14.85 14.97 10.41
CA ALA A 564 15.06 15.48 11.76
C ALA A 564 14.16 16.65 12.09
N LYS A 565 13.72 16.72 13.35
CA LYS A 565 13.15 17.93 13.97
C LYS A 565 14.27 18.70 14.65
N LEU A 566 14.40 19.98 14.36
CA LEU A 566 15.47 20.85 14.84
C LEU A 566 14.96 21.83 15.88
N ALA A 567 15.85 22.23 16.80
CA ALA A 567 15.56 23.26 17.80
C ALA A 567 15.61 24.68 17.20
N ALA A 568 16.40 24.89 16.14
CA ALA A 568 16.55 26.16 15.42
C ALA A 568 16.95 25.88 13.96
N SER A 569 16.83 26.85 13.08
CA SER A 569 17.08 26.69 11.62
C SER A 569 18.42 27.26 11.12
N ASP A 570 19.25 27.78 12.00
CA ASP A 570 20.50 28.53 11.69
C ASP A 570 21.81 27.74 11.83
N GLY A 571 21.71 26.45 12.14
CA GLY A 571 22.85 25.56 12.35
C GLY A 571 23.24 24.71 11.12
N GLU A 572 24.17 23.81 11.36
CA GLU A 572 24.68 22.85 10.39
C GLU A 572 24.40 21.42 10.85
N LEU A 573 23.84 20.59 9.96
CA LEU A 573 23.70 19.16 10.18
C LEU A 573 25.01 18.50 9.81
N GLU A 574 25.68 17.90 10.78
CA GLU A 574 26.92 17.17 10.63
C GLU A 574 26.66 15.67 10.72
N ILE A 575 27.15 14.93 9.70
CA ILE A 575 27.04 13.47 9.66
C ILE A 575 28.45 12.92 9.61
N THR A 576 28.78 12.07 10.60
CA THR A 576 30.10 11.46 10.74
C THR A 576 30.01 9.95 10.60
N GLY A 577 31.14 9.31 10.23
CA GLY A 577 31.24 7.86 10.09
C GLY A 577 32.67 7.44 9.83
N ILE A 578 32.87 6.16 9.46
CA ILE A 578 34.18 5.55 9.23
C ILE A 578 34.21 4.91 7.85
N ILE A 579 35.20 5.27 7.01
CA ILE A 579 35.52 4.60 5.74
C ILE A 579 36.79 3.76 5.96
N GLY A 580 36.64 2.43 5.99
CA GLY A 580 37.77 1.56 6.38
C GLY A 580 38.22 1.88 7.81
N ASN A 581 39.38 2.54 7.96
CA ASN A 581 39.91 2.99 9.26
C ASN A 581 40.02 4.53 9.35
N ARG A 582 39.41 5.28 8.44
CA ARG A 582 39.51 6.75 8.40
C ARG A 582 38.17 7.38 8.80
N PRO A 583 38.21 8.43 9.63
CA PRO A 583 36.98 9.20 9.90
C PRO A 583 36.52 9.91 8.61
N TRP A 584 35.22 9.97 8.45
CA TRP A 584 34.54 10.68 7.37
C TRP A 584 33.48 11.61 7.97
N THR A 585 33.38 12.80 7.40
CA THR A 585 32.39 13.80 7.85
C THR A 585 31.81 14.53 6.64
N VAL A 586 30.53 14.80 6.69
CA VAL A 586 29.84 15.74 5.78
C VAL A 586 29.02 16.73 6.60
N THR A 587 29.13 18.01 6.23
CA THR A 587 28.44 19.12 6.90
C THR A 587 27.46 19.78 5.93
N LEU A 588 26.21 19.95 6.36
CA LEU A 588 25.11 20.46 5.57
C LEU A 588 24.50 21.70 6.25
N PRO A 589 24.75 22.93 5.74
CA PRO A 589 24.14 24.14 6.28
C PRO A 589 22.62 24.14 6.06
N VAL A 590 21.83 24.20 7.14
CA VAL A 590 20.36 24.19 7.09
C VAL A 590 19.79 25.44 6.40
N ALA A 591 20.50 26.56 6.47
CA ALA A 591 20.12 27.80 5.76
C ALA A 591 20.13 27.65 4.22
N LYS A 592 20.82 26.65 3.68
CA LYS A 592 20.87 26.34 2.22
C LYS A 592 19.89 25.23 1.82
N ALA A 593 19.04 24.76 2.74
CA ALA A 593 18.06 23.73 2.43
C ALA A 593 16.99 24.25 1.45
N GLY A 594 16.62 23.40 0.49
CA GLY A 594 15.47 23.65 -0.36
C GLY A 594 14.16 23.53 0.42
N GLU A 595 13.17 24.33 0.08
CA GLU A 595 11.84 24.20 0.70
C GLU A 595 11.15 22.91 0.19
N ALA A 596 10.52 22.18 1.10
CA ALA A 596 9.73 20.98 0.78
C ALA A 596 8.48 20.90 1.68
N VAL A 597 7.48 20.17 1.24
CA VAL A 597 6.22 19.95 1.97
C VAL A 597 6.13 18.49 2.39
N GLY A 598 5.65 18.22 3.61
CA GLY A 598 5.42 16.88 4.12
C GLY A 598 6.63 16.23 4.80
N VAL A 599 7.73 16.96 5.00
CA VAL A 599 8.92 16.47 5.73
C VAL A 599 8.56 16.13 7.18
N SER A 600 7.74 16.95 7.83
CA SER A 600 7.23 16.73 9.20
C SER A 600 6.43 15.42 9.32
N LYS A 601 5.62 15.10 8.32
CA LYS A 601 4.83 13.85 8.25
C LYS A 601 5.75 12.63 8.08
N LEU A 602 6.76 12.73 7.21
CA LEU A 602 7.76 11.68 7.01
C LEU A 602 8.59 11.47 8.27
N TRP A 603 9.03 12.55 8.93
CA TRP A 603 9.71 12.47 10.21
C TRP A 603 8.85 11.75 11.26
N ALA A 604 7.60 12.17 11.44
CA ALA A 604 6.69 11.57 12.41
C ALA A 604 6.42 10.08 12.12
N ARG A 605 6.19 9.71 10.85
CA ARG A 605 6.00 8.31 10.46
C ARG A 605 7.23 7.45 10.76
N ARG A 606 8.44 7.95 10.46
CA ARG A 606 9.67 7.24 10.78
C ARG A 606 9.94 7.17 12.30
N ARG A 607 9.58 8.19 13.08
CA ARG A 607 9.66 8.16 14.56
C ARG A 607 8.76 7.09 15.18
N ILE A 608 7.57 6.87 14.60
CA ILE A 608 6.72 5.73 14.99
C ILE A 608 7.46 4.41 14.73
N THR A 609 8.08 4.28 13.57
CA THR A 609 8.91 3.13 13.20
C THR A 609 10.09 2.91 14.16
N ASP A 610 10.79 3.99 14.53
CA ASP A 610 11.90 3.92 15.50
C ASP A 610 11.44 3.46 16.89
N ALA A 611 10.26 3.90 17.35
CA ALA A 611 9.68 3.45 18.61
C ALA A 611 9.39 1.93 18.59
N GLU A 612 8.81 1.44 17.51
CA GLU A 612 8.60 0.00 17.30
C GLU A 612 9.92 -0.79 17.29
N MET A 613 10.95 -0.24 16.63
CA MET A 613 12.28 -0.85 16.57
C MET A 613 12.95 -0.89 17.94
N ALA A 614 12.88 0.18 18.72
CA ALA A 614 13.44 0.24 20.05
C ALA A 614 12.81 -0.82 20.99
N HIS A 615 11.50 -1.02 20.87
CA HIS A 615 10.82 -2.10 21.60
C HIS A 615 11.35 -3.49 21.21
N ARG A 616 11.47 -3.78 19.91
CA ARG A 616 11.98 -5.08 19.40
C ARG A 616 13.41 -5.37 19.84
N LEU A 617 14.23 -4.33 19.94
CA LEU A 617 15.60 -4.43 20.43
C LEU A 617 15.70 -4.49 21.97
N GLY A 618 14.56 -4.53 22.68
CA GLY A 618 14.50 -4.55 24.14
C GLY A 618 14.95 -3.25 24.82
N GLN A 619 14.93 -2.12 24.08
CA GLN A 619 15.35 -0.80 24.55
C GLN A 619 14.20 0.03 25.15
N ALA A 620 12.97 -0.39 24.91
CA ALA A 620 11.76 0.23 25.44
C ALA A 620 10.70 -0.84 25.78
N SER A 621 9.90 -0.60 26.80
CA SER A 621 8.75 -1.45 27.13
C SER A 621 7.63 -1.28 26.10
N ALA A 622 6.67 -2.20 26.09
CA ALA A 622 5.49 -2.11 25.22
C ALA A 622 4.67 -0.85 25.54
N GLU A 623 4.48 -0.56 26.83
CA GLU A 623 3.69 0.59 27.29
C GLU A 623 4.33 1.93 26.91
N GLU A 624 5.63 2.11 27.13
CA GLU A 624 6.38 3.30 26.70
C GLU A 624 6.32 3.49 25.17
N THR A 625 6.41 2.38 24.44
CA THR A 625 6.32 2.37 22.98
C THR A 625 4.93 2.82 22.53
N ASP A 626 3.87 2.28 23.13
CA ASP A 626 2.49 2.60 22.78
C ASP A 626 2.17 4.06 23.09
N GLN A 627 2.56 4.58 24.24
CA GLN A 627 2.40 5.99 24.59
C GLN A 627 3.12 6.91 23.60
N ARG A 628 4.34 6.56 23.20
CA ARG A 628 5.13 7.34 22.24
C ARG A 628 4.49 7.34 20.85
N ILE A 629 4.06 6.18 20.36
CA ILE A 629 3.38 6.06 19.07
C ILE A 629 2.08 6.85 19.07
N LEU A 630 1.25 6.70 20.12
CA LEU A 630 -0.02 7.40 20.24
C LEU A 630 0.19 8.92 20.25
N GLY A 631 1.13 9.43 21.05
CA GLY A 631 1.45 10.85 21.11
C GLY A 631 1.85 11.43 19.74
N ILE A 632 2.82 10.79 19.06
CA ILE A 632 3.28 11.23 17.73
C ILE A 632 2.15 11.16 16.70
N ALA A 633 1.37 10.08 16.69
CA ALA A 633 0.32 9.87 15.71
C ALA A 633 -0.81 10.88 15.87
N LEU A 634 -1.23 11.22 17.08
CA LEU A 634 -2.24 12.25 17.35
C LEU A 634 -1.71 13.67 17.05
N GLU A 635 -0.48 14.02 17.46
CA GLU A 635 0.15 15.34 17.20
C GLU A 635 0.26 15.61 15.70
N HIS A 636 0.66 14.59 14.93
CA HIS A 636 0.89 14.71 13.49
C HIS A 636 -0.28 14.22 12.62
N HIS A 637 -1.44 13.88 13.21
CA HIS A 637 -2.65 13.41 12.53
C HIS A 637 -2.37 12.20 11.61
N LEU A 638 -1.68 11.18 12.12
CA LEU A 638 -1.29 9.99 11.36
C LEU A 638 -2.08 8.75 11.76
N VAL A 639 -2.44 7.93 10.79
CA VAL A 639 -2.92 6.58 11.05
C VAL A 639 -1.73 5.69 11.46
N SER A 640 -1.92 4.96 12.53
CA SER A 640 -0.96 4.01 13.08
C SER A 640 -1.70 2.77 13.60
N ARG A 641 -0.98 1.79 14.15
CA ARG A 641 -1.64 0.64 14.81
C ARG A 641 -2.51 1.05 16.02
N LEU A 642 -2.30 2.27 16.58
CA LEU A 642 -3.01 2.81 17.74
C LEU A 642 -4.00 3.93 17.40
N THR A 643 -3.98 4.45 16.19
CA THR A 643 -4.86 5.54 15.73
C THR A 643 -5.53 5.19 14.42
N SER A 644 -6.74 5.69 14.20
CA SER A 644 -7.54 5.47 13.01
C SER A 644 -8.22 6.76 12.57
N LEU A 645 -8.50 6.87 11.27
CA LEU A 645 -9.34 7.94 10.72
C LEU A 645 -10.79 7.46 10.67
N VAL A 646 -11.70 8.26 11.19
CA VAL A 646 -13.14 8.00 11.16
C VAL A 646 -13.92 9.20 10.64
N ALA A 647 -14.82 8.98 9.69
CA ALA A 647 -15.75 9.96 9.18
C ALA A 647 -17.19 9.47 9.40
N VAL A 648 -18.05 10.30 10.00
CA VAL A 648 -19.44 9.98 10.28
C VAL A 648 -20.35 11.07 9.71
N ASP A 649 -21.29 10.69 8.84
CA ASP A 649 -22.34 11.60 8.35
C ASP A 649 -23.38 11.84 9.45
N ALA A 650 -23.64 13.10 9.74
CA ALA A 650 -24.64 13.48 10.74
C ALA A 650 -26.08 13.11 10.34
N THR A 651 -26.35 12.82 9.06
CA THR A 651 -27.67 12.49 8.53
C THR A 651 -27.90 10.99 8.53
N PRO A 652 -28.90 10.46 9.27
CA PRO A 652 -29.28 9.05 9.18
C PRO A 652 -29.71 8.68 7.76
N SER A 653 -29.22 7.57 7.26
CA SER A 653 -29.51 7.10 5.89
C SER A 653 -30.28 5.79 5.90
N ARG A 654 -29.88 4.82 6.71
CA ARG A 654 -30.53 3.51 6.78
C ARG A 654 -31.76 3.57 7.70
N PRO A 655 -32.97 3.16 7.23
CA PRO A 655 -34.15 3.09 8.06
C PRO A 655 -33.97 2.15 9.24
N ALA A 656 -34.61 2.47 10.37
CA ALA A 656 -34.63 1.59 11.54
C ALA A 656 -35.22 0.22 11.18
N GLY A 657 -34.56 -0.86 11.60
CA GLY A 657 -35.00 -2.23 11.30
C GLY A 657 -34.58 -2.78 9.93
N ALA A 658 -34.06 -1.96 9.01
CA ALA A 658 -33.49 -2.45 7.75
C ALA A 658 -32.21 -3.28 8.01
N ARG A 659 -32.20 -4.49 7.41
CA ARG A 659 -31.09 -5.42 7.56
C ARG A 659 -29.82 -4.85 6.90
N LEU A 660 -28.68 -4.93 7.59
CA LEU A 660 -27.37 -4.59 7.06
C LEU A 660 -26.60 -5.88 6.73
N THR A 661 -26.12 -6.00 5.51
CA THR A 661 -25.32 -7.13 5.04
C THR A 661 -23.86 -6.70 5.01
N ARG A 662 -22.98 -7.51 5.60
CA ARG A 662 -21.52 -7.27 5.54
C ARG A 662 -20.94 -7.95 4.29
N ALA A 663 -20.19 -7.22 3.50
CA ALA A 663 -19.52 -7.72 2.30
C ALA A 663 -18.02 -7.41 2.37
N GLN A 664 -17.19 -8.43 2.26
CA GLN A 664 -15.74 -8.28 2.05
C GLN A 664 -15.49 -8.31 0.55
N LEU A 665 -14.83 -7.27 0.06
CA LEU A 665 -14.48 -7.16 -1.34
C LEU A 665 -13.22 -7.98 -1.62
N PRO A 666 -13.26 -8.94 -2.57
CA PRO A 666 -12.10 -9.79 -2.87
C PRO A 666 -11.02 -9.01 -3.62
N LEU A 667 -9.78 -9.46 -3.46
CA LEU A 667 -8.62 -8.97 -4.19
C LEU A 667 -8.33 -9.86 -5.41
N ASN A 668 -7.61 -9.31 -6.37
CA ASN A 668 -7.04 -10.10 -7.46
C ASN A 668 -5.85 -10.91 -6.94
N LEU A 669 -5.57 -12.04 -7.58
CA LEU A 669 -4.32 -12.77 -7.37
C LEU A 669 -3.18 -11.97 -8.03
N PRO A 670 -1.99 -11.87 -7.39
CA PRO A 670 -0.85 -11.21 -8.01
C PRO A 670 -0.50 -11.79 -9.38
N ALA A 671 -0.17 -10.93 -10.33
CA ALA A 671 0.14 -11.36 -11.69
C ALA A 671 1.34 -12.32 -11.72
N GLY A 672 1.20 -13.41 -12.46
CA GLY A 672 2.20 -14.46 -12.56
C GLY A 672 2.11 -15.52 -11.48
N TRP A 673 1.23 -15.40 -10.48
CA TRP A 673 0.98 -16.43 -9.49
C TRP A 673 0.04 -17.51 -10.02
N GLU A 674 0.27 -18.75 -9.58
CA GLU A 674 -0.56 -19.91 -9.93
C GLU A 674 -1.49 -20.26 -8.75
N PHE A 675 -2.80 -20.04 -8.92
CA PHE A 675 -3.81 -20.21 -7.87
C PHE A 675 -3.74 -21.61 -7.23
N ASP A 676 -3.62 -22.65 -8.05
CA ASP A 676 -3.58 -24.06 -7.60
C ASP A 676 -2.36 -24.33 -6.70
N LYS A 677 -1.23 -23.68 -6.94
CA LYS A 677 -0.01 -23.84 -6.12
C LYS A 677 -0.10 -23.12 -4.78
N VAL A 678 -0.78 -21.98 -4.75
CA VAL A 678 -0.96 -21.18 -3.53
C VAL A 678 -1.95 -21.84 -2.58
N PHE A 679 -3.07 -22.35 -3.14
CA PHE A 679 -4.19 -22.89 -2.35
C PHE A 679 -4.25 -24.42 -2.31
N GLY A 680 -3.31 -25.13 -2.96
CA GLY A 680 -3.19 -26.59 -2.93
C GLY A 680 -4.33 -27.32 -3.63
N LEU A 681 -4.98 -26.69 -4.62
CA LEU A 681 -6.08 -27.27 -5.37
C LEU A 681 -5.54 -28.01 -6.60
N GLU A 682 -5.53 -29.34 -6.62
CA GLU A 682 -5.32 -30.10 -7.84
C GLU A 682 -6.51 -29.88 -8.80
N ARG A 683 -6.25 -29.45 -10.04
CA ARG A 683 -7.25 -29.36 -11.11
C ARG A 683 -7.84 -30.76 -11.38
N GLY A 684 -8.92 -31.10 -10.73
CA GLY A 684 -9.57 -32.41 -10.93
C GLY A 684 -10.73 -32.70 -9.99
N SER A 685 -10.87 -32.01 -8.89
CA SER A 685 -12.04 -32.17 -8.02
C SER A 685 -13.04 -31.02 -8.22
N ASN A 686 -14.21 -31.35 -8.77
CA ASN A 686 -15.40 -30.49 -8.79
C ASN A 686 -15.86 -30.20 -7.34
N ARG A 687 -15.03 -29.55 -6.54
CA ARG A 687 -15.38 -29.03 -5.22
C ARG A 687 -15.23 -27.51 -5.25
N THR A 688 -16.35 -26.85 -5.47
CA THR A 688 -16.55 -25.46 -5.08
C THR A 688 -16.04 -25.31 -3.63
N PRO A 689 -15.12 -24.39 -3.30
CA PRO A 689 -14.72 -24.15 -1.92
C PRO A 689 -16.00 -23.79 -1.14
N ALA A 690 -16.39 -24.65 -0.20
CA ALA A 690 -17.41 -24.30 0.75
C ALA A 690 -16.82 -23.20 1.63
N LEU A 691 -17.33 -21.97 1.51
CA LEU A 691 -17.12 -20.93 2.52
C LEU A 691 -17.43 -21.53 3.89
N PRO A 692 -16.62 -21.28 4.94
CA PRO A 692 -16.90 -21.79 6.26
C PRO A 692 -18.31 -21.39 6.68
N PRO A 693 -19.08 -22.29 7.30
CA PRO A 693 -20.44 -21.98 7.70
C PRO A 693 -20.43 -20.84 8.70
N LEU A 694 -21.21 -19.81 8.42
CA LEU A 694 -21.51 -18.75 9.39
C LEU A 694 -22.10 -19.41 10.64
N GLU A 695 -21.30 -19.53 11.71
CA GLU A 695 -21.79 -19.97 13.01
C GLU A 695 -22.89 -19.03 13.49
N ARG A 696 -24.12 -19.52 13.44
CA ARG A 696 -25.19 -18.94 14.23
C ARG A 696 -24.87 -19.19 15.70
N ARG A 697 -24.52 -18.19 16.45
CA ARG A 697 -24.67 -18.21 17.90
C ARG A 697 -26.14 -18.34 18.21
N ALA A 698 -26.57 -19.57 18.48
CA ALA A 698 -27.82 -19.85 19.10
C ALA A 698 -27.64 -19.69 20.62
N ASP A 699 -28.38 -18.75 21.20
CA ASP A 699 -28.56 -18.69 22.64
C ASP A 699 -29.24 -19.97 23.12
N ALA A 700 -28.58 -20.66 24.03
CA ALA A 700 -29.10 -21.85 24.66
C ALA A 700 -30.23 -21.48 25.67
N ALA A 701 -31.45 -21.90 25.37
CA ALA A 701 -32.44 -22.13 26.41
C ALA A 701 -33.39 -23.25 25.99
N ASN A 702 -33.32 -24.33 26.81
CA ASN A 702 -34.34 -25.35 27.05
C ASN A 702 -34.59 -26.46 26.01
N LEU A 703 -33.87 -27.54 26.24
CA LEU A 703 -34.30 -28.91 25.95
C LEU A 703 -35.45 -29.34 26.90
N THR A 704 -36.55 -29.79 26.34
CA THR A 704 -37.31 -30.97 26.87
C THR A 704 -38.23 -31.57 25.81
N THR A 705 -37.88 -32.79 25.46
CA THR A 705 -38.70 -33.96 25.02
C THR A 705 -40.07 -33.77 24.38
N LEU A 706 -40.25 -34.36 23.19
CA LEU A 706 -41.20 -35.48 23.02
C LEU A 706 -41.06 -36.11 21.63
N ALA A 707 -40.87 -37.45 21.67
CA ALA A 707 -40.93 -38.31 20.50
C ALA A 707 -42.38 -38.68 20.20
N ALA A 708 -42.65 -38.97 18.94
CA ALA A 708 -43.49 -40.05 18.42
C ALA A 708 -44.53 -39.65 17.36
N ALA A 709 -44.56 -40.50 16.36
CA ALA A 709 -45.67 -40.96 15.48
C ALA A 709 -45.97 -40.12 14.22
N ALA A 710 -45.48 -40.57 13.08
CA ALA A 710 -46.14 -41.46 12.11
C ALA A 710 -47.24 -40.86 11.22
N ASP A 711 -47.03 -41.03 9.93
CA ASP A 711 -47.99 -41.28 8.84
C ASP A 711 -48.97 -40.19 8.37
N GLY A 712 -48.86 -39.89 7.08
CA GLY A 712 -50.08 -39.88 6.23
C GLY A 712 -50.41 -38.58 5.52
N GLN A 713 -50.30 -38.64 4.20
CA GLN A 713 -51.14 -38.00 3.20
C GLN A 713 -50.86 -36.56 2.72
N SER A 714 -50.46 -36.52 1.45
CA SER A 714 -50.50 -35.41 0.54
C SER A 714 -51.89 -34.75 0.44
N ALA A 715 -51.94 -33.44 0.74
CA ALA A 715 -53.03 -32.59 0.30
C ALA A 715 -52.44 -31.33 -0.35
N GLY A 716 -52.69 -31.15 -1.64
CA GLY A 716 -52.28 -29.97 -2.42
C GLY A 716 -52.97 -28.71 -1.89
N VAL A 717 -52.16 -27.73 -1.53
CA VAL A 717 -52.64 -26.38 -1.20
C VAL A 717 -52.53 -25.54 -2.47
N THR A 718 -53.69 -25.22 -3.06
CA THR A 718 -53.86 -24.20 -4.09
C THR A 718 -53.69 -22.82 -3.48
N LEU A 719 -52.67 -22.08 -3.89
CA LEU A 719 -52.47 -20.68 -3.51
C LEU A 719 -53.44 -19.77 -4.26
N PRO A 720 -54.06 -18.77 -3.61
CA PRO A 720 -54.93 -17.82 -4.28
C PRO A 720 -54.14 -16.88 -5.17
N LYS A 721 -54.59 -16.67 -6.39
CA LYS A 721 -54.12 -15.65 -7.32
C LYS A 721 -54.52 -14.27 -6.79
N THR A 722 -53.58 -13.54 -6.17
CA THR A 722 -53.75 -12.11 -5.98
C THR A 722 -53.20 -11.38 -7.22
N ALA A 723 -54.13 -10.97 -8.09
CA ALA A 723 -53.86 -10.05 -9.17
C ALA A 723 -53.52 -8.68 -8.57
N THR A 724 -52.31 -8.23 -8.69
CA THR A 724 -51.90 -6.89 -8.27
C THR A 724 -52.34 -5.87 -9.30
N ASP A 725 -53.11 -4.86 -8.85
CA ASP A 725 -53.67 -3.72 -9.62
C ASP A 725 -52.61 -2.74 -10.20
N ALA A 726 -51.39 -3.17 -10.41
CA ALA A 726 -50.30 -2.31 -10.92
C ALA A 726 -50.58 -1.79 -12.33
N ALA A 727 -51.18 -2.60 -13.20
CA ALA A 727 -51.50 -2.19 -14.57
C ALA A 727 -52.64 -1.15 -14.60
N LEU A 728 -53.65 -1.26 -13.71
CA LEU A 728 -54.74 -0.30 -13.59
C LEU A 728 -54.30 1.05 -13.04
N LYS A 729 -53.37 1.09 -12.11
CA LYS A 729 -52.78 2.33 -11.57
C LYS A 729 -51.86 3.03 -12.57
N LEU A 730 -51.13 2.31 -13.40
CA LEU A 730 -50.31 2.87 -14.48
C LEU A 730 -51.17 3.50 -15.58
N THR A 731 -52.26 2.82 -16.01
CA THR A 731 -53.17 3.39 -17.02
C THR A 731 -53.92 4.60 -16.49
N ALA A 732 -54.34 4.63 -15.23
CA ALA A 732 -54.98 5.79 -14.59
C ALA A 732 -53.97 6.99 -14.50
N GLY A 733 -52.70 6.74 -14.21
CA GLY A 733 -51.64 7.75 -14.20
C GLY A 733 -51.39 8.36 -15.55
N PHE A 734 -51.36 7.58 -16.63
CA PHE A 734 -51.21 8.08 -17.99
C PHE A 734 -52.40 8.90 -18.48
N VAL A 735 -53.62 8.54 -18.10
CA VAL A 735 -54.83 9.32 -18.44
C VAL A 735 -54.82 10.67 -17.74
N LEU A 736 -54.43 10.74 -16.47
CA LEU A 736 -54.32 11.99 -15.72
C LEU A 736 -53.23 12.90 -16.28
N LEU A 737 -52.09 12.34 -16.72
CA LEU A 737 -51.02 13.09 -17.35
C LEU A 737 -51.44 13.66 -18.70
N ALA A 738 -52.14 12.90 -19.51
CA ALA A 738 -52.68 13.37 -20.79
C ALA A 738 -53.72 14.48 -20.66
N LEU A 739 -54.60 14.37 -19.63
CA LEU A 739 -55.57 15.42 -19.30
C LEU A 739 -54.91 16.70 -18.80
N SER A 740 -53.85 16.61 -18.01
CA SER A 740 -53.12 17.78 -17.53
C SER A 740 -52.38 18.50 -18.68
N LEU A 741 -51.81 17.75 -19.62
CA LEU A 741 -51.16 18.33 -20.83
C LEU A 741 -52.17 19.02 -21.75
N LEU A 742 -53.38 18.47 -21.93
CA LEU A 742 -54.47 19.09 -22.67
C LEU A 742 -54.95 20.42 -22.04
N LEU A 743 -55.02 20.45 -20.70
CA LEU A 743 -55.40 21.66 -19.94
C LEU A 743 -54.33 22.76 -20.03
N VAL A 744 -53.05 22.43 -20.10
CA VAL A 744 -51.95 23.38 -20.27
C VAL A 744 -51.91 23.85 -21.72
N ALA A 745 -52.14 23.01 -22.71
CA ALA A 745 -52.15 23.39 -24.13
C ALA A 745 -53.34 24.27 -24.47
N GLY A 746 -54.50 24.15 -23.77
CA GLY A 746 -55.69 25.00 -23.93
C GLY A 746 -55.56 26.43 -23.39
N ARG A 747 -54.48 26.73 -22.63
CA ARG A 747 -54.22 28.06 -21.99
C ARG A 747 -53.18 28.91 -22.72
N LEU A 748 -52.62 28.50 -23.84
CA LEU A 748 -51.72 29.32 -24.64
C LEU A 748 -52.49 30.36 -25.43
N PRO A 749 -52.22 31.68 -25.30
CA PRO A 749 -52.92 32.72 -26.08
C PRO A 749 -52.50 32.59 -27.54
N ARG A 750 -53.51 32.59 -28.40
CA ARG A 750 -53.34 32.72 -29.87
C ARG A 750 -52.80 34.11 -30.18
N HIS A 751 -51.58 34.20 -30.58
CA HIS A 751 -51.06 35.45 -31.21
C HIS A 751 -51.64 35.57 -32.61
N ASP A 752 -52.57 36.56 -32.74
CA ASP A 752 -53.06 37.03 -34.05
C ASP A 752 -51.91 37.66 -34.82
N ARG A 753 -51.69 37.13 -36.01
CA ARG A 753 -50.95 37.85 -37.07
C ARG A 753 -51.88 38.88 -37.71
N ALA A 754 -51.56 40.15 -37.54
CA ALA A 754 -52.03 41.21 -38.40
C ALA A 754 -50.87 42.17 -38.75
N ARG A 755 -50.52 42.17 -40.03
CA ARG A 755 -49.79 43.16 -40.85
C ARG A 755 -48.35 43.51 -40.50
#